data_df3c10804e25fae74312bcb94b02400a
#
_entry.id   df3c10804e25fae74312bcb94b02400a
#
_cell.length_a   1.000
_cell.length_b   1.000
_cell.length_c   1.000
_cell.angle_alpha   90.00
_cell.angle_beta   90.00
_cell.angle_gamma   90.00
#
_symmetry.space_group_name_H-M   'P 1'
#
loop_
_entity.id
_entity.type
_entity.pdbx_description
1 polymer ?
#
loop_
_entity_poly.entity_id
_entity_poly.type
_entity_poly.pdbx_seq_one_letter_code
_entity_poly.pdbx_strand_id
1 'polypeptide(L)'
;MSGAAQVAAAVLRLELLGPFRVTRDGVEIPIPYAPARLVLVQLALAPGHAVRRERLAGLLWERSDQAAALRNLRQAIYRLRAALGPGWPGLCSDRSTVRLLPALVTTDQSECLARIAAGAVPAAALQAPPLHDRFLIDLPDQGELHLSWVRLKRAEFESALRRLLEQLAARAAPATAEVAAQALLACDPSNELAARRLMQGAATAGDIGRALGVYAGLWDHLDDIYGMEPSPETQALVAAIKSGAPPPAATAAVAVPADPGRQLRLGLEPVAPAGSAPEDMALAGLFRAELLARLARFREIGVLDLGAVDPDRHERPVDFRLRVYATTGAGRLVIVAVLVRREDGAVIWSDRSEAVAERWWEHQARLAGRLAAALSLSISRARLAEIGRLARTGGAVDNWLMGQALVARFEARAAARAVEHFRAAIALDPEYSPAYSSLAGQINIRHLSFPGTRLDPAALRESRELANRAVALDPLDARAHLARGWAHCLLRDFAQAEACFAMARHCNENDPWVVMSTALGAGFMGNDTLATSLAGRALEEGWTTRPVHWGYHATIRFLAGDEAGCVAAAANAAGGISNIPGWAAAALWRLGRVEEARTTWAGFAADMQARWAGDLSPDPQASAEAVLDWFLHCFPIRDPATHARLAEASRGAAGIDTPRQDHHRTREAG
;
A
#
# COMPACT_ATOMS: atom_id res chain seq x y z
N MET A 1 -11.48 53.38 9.57
CA MET A 1 -12.10 52.91 8.33
C MET A 1 -10.98 52.52 7.39
N SER A 2 -10.66 51.26 7.32
CA SER A 2 -9.79 50.73 6.27
C SER A 2 -10.38 49.36 5.87
N GLY A 3 -11.15 49.38 4.76
CA GLY A 3 -11.69 48.18 4.12
C GLY A 3 -10.57 47.45 3.42
N ALA A 4 -10.04 46.43 4.03
CA ALA A 4 -9.30 45.41 3.32
C ALA A 4 -10.30 44.64 2.47
N ALA A 5 -10.43 45.01 1.19
CA ALA A 5 -11.08 44.23 0.18
C ALA A 5 -10.37 42.87 0.15
N GLN A 6 -11.01 41.85 0.67
CA GLN A 6 -10.62 40.48 0.56
C GLN A 6 -10.79 40.11 -0.92
N VAL A 7 -9.72 40.27 -1.72
CA VAL A 7 -9.68 39.83 -3.10
C VAL A 7 -9.87 38.32 -3.02
N ALA A 8 -11.04 37.84 -3.43
CA ALA A 8 -11.30 36.42 -3.57
C ALA A 8 -10.21 35.85 -4.48
N ALA A 9 -9.27 35.09 -3.90
CA ALA A 9 -8.15 34.57 -4.65
C ALA A 9 -8.69 33.56 -5.67
N ALA A 10 -8.48 33.85 -6.95
CA ALA A 10 -9.00 33.07 -8.07
C ALA A 10 -8.57 31.59 -8.03
N VAL A 11 -9.52 30.67 -8.21
CA VAL A 11 -9.32 29.23 -8.15
C VAL A 11 -8.62 28.74 -9.42
N LEU A 12 -7.56 27.95 -9.25
CA LEU A 12 -6.86 27.29 -10.33
C LEU A 12 -7.56 25.98 -10.65
N ARG A 13 -7.95 25.77 -11.90
CA ARG A 13 -8.54 24.52 -12.37
C ARG A 13 -7.57 23.80 -13.31
N LEU A 14 -7.26 22.53 -12.99
CA LEU A 14 -6.43 21.66 -13.81
C LEU A 14 -7.30 20.70 -14.61
N GLU A 15 -7.07 20.62 -15.91
CA GLU A 15 -7.64 19.60 -16.79
C GLU A 15 -6.63 18.48 -16.95
N LEU A 16 -6.98 17.29 -16.46
CA LEU A 16 -6.14 16.10 -16.38
C LEU A 16 -6.77 14.89 -17.12
N LEU A 17 -8.06 14.99 -17.51
CA LEU A 17 -8.81 13.95 -18.24
C LEU A 17 -8.68 14.11 -19.76
N GLY A 18 -7.51 14.47 -20.24
CA GLY A 18 -7.19 14.72 -21.64
C GLY A 18 -5.92 15.56 -21.76
N PRO A 19 -5.79 16.41 -22.80
CA PRO A 19 -4.66 17.31 -22.92
C PRO A 19 -4.53 18.19 -21.67
N PHE A 20 -3.30 18.27 -21.15
CA PHE A 20 -3.04 19.05 -19.94
C PHE A 20 -3.30 20.55 -20.18
N ARG A 21 -4.22 21.11 -19.43
CA ARG A 21 -4.49 22.56 -19.39
C ARG A 21 -4.67 23.06 -17.96
N VAL A 22 -4.34 24.31 -17.76
CA VAL A 22 -4.54 25.02 -16.49
C VAL A 22 -5.30 26.30 -16.79
N THR A 23 -6.41 26.50 -16.08
CA THR A 23 -7.22 27.71 -16.22
C THR A 23 -7.39 28.40 -14.87
N ARG A 24 -7.56 29.70 -14.88
CA ARG A 24 -7.91 30.50 -13.72
C ARG A 24 -8.98 31.51 -14.14
N ASP A 25 -10.14 31.46 -13.49
CA ASP A 25 -11.33 32.25 -13.87
C ASP A 25 -11.71 32.13 -15.35
N GLY A 26 -11.54 30.92 -15.92
CA GLY A 26 -11.83 30.62 -17.34
C GLY A 26 -10.74 31.06 -18.31
N VAL A 27 -9.65 31.70 -17.86
CA VAL A 27 -8.53 32.11 -18.72
C VAL A 27 -7.41 31.06 -18.61
N GLU A 28 -6.93 30.57 -19.76
CA GLU A 28 -5.83 29.59 -19.81
C GLU A 28 -4.51 30.22 -19.37
N ILE A 29 -3.78 29.50 -18.50
CA ILE A 29 -2.44 29.86 -18.04
C ILE A 29 -1.44 28.91 -18.68
N PRO A 30 -0.65 29.36 -19.65
CA PRO A 30 0.35 28.50 -20.28
C PRO A 30 1.50 28.20 -19.33
N ILE A 31 1.84 26.91 -19.17
CA ILE A 31 3.00 26.44 -18.42
C ILE A 31 3.94 25.71 -19.39
N PRO A 32 4.79 26.45 -20.13
CA PRO A 32 5.61 25.85 -21.19
C PRO A 32 6.71 24.92 -20.68
N TYR A 33 7.16 25.11 -19.43
CA TYR A 33 8.22 24.31 -18.83
C TYR A 33 7.67 22.99 -18.28
N ALA A 34 7.94 21.88 -18.97
CA ALA A 34 7.42 20.56 -18.63
C ALA A 34 7.63 20.14 -17.17
N PRO A 35 8.82 20.30 -16.54
CA PRO A 35 8.96 19.96 -15.13
C PRO A 35 8.09 20.80 -14.18
N ALA A 36 7.76 22.04 -14.53
CA ALA A 36 6.83 22.86 -13.73
C ALA A 36 5.40 22.31 -13.79
N ARG A 37 4.96 21.82 -14.98
CA ARG A 37 3.68 21.12 -15.14
C ARG A 37 3.62 19.89 -14.23
N LEU A 38 4.67 19.08 -14.24
CA LEU A 38 4.75 17.87 -13.44
C LEU A 38 4.73 18.17 -11.93
N VAL A 39 5.44 19.19 -11.47
CA VAL A 39 5.39 19.64 -10.07
C VAL A 39 3.96 20.06 -9.69
N LEU A 40 3.27 20.81 -10.55
CA LEU A 40 1.91 21.25 -10.29
C LEU A 40 0.94 20.06 -10.19
N VAL A 41 1.00 19.11 -11.12
CA VAL A 41 0.17 17.89 -11.11
C VAL A 41 0.45 17.03 -9.89
N GLN A 42 1.73 16.84 -9.53
CA GLN A 42 2.12 16.08 -8.34
C GLN A 42 1.53 16.69 -7.06
N LEU A 43 1.54 18.02 -6.96
CA LEU A 43 0.96 18.73 -5.82
C LEU A 43 -0.57 18.64 -5.82
N ALA A 44 -1.22 18.84 -6.97
CA ALA A 44 -2.68 18.81 -7.08
C ALA A 44 -3.28 17.43 -6.75
N LEU A 45 -2.56 16.34 -7.06
CA LEU A 45 -3.00 14.97 -6.81
C LEU A 45 -2.45 14.37 -5.49
N ALA A 46 -1.66 15.13 -4.74
CA ALA A 46 -1.15 14.69 -3.44
C ALA A 46 -2.19 14.88 -2.33
N PRO A 47 -2.24 13.99 -1.32
CA PRO A 47 -3.05 14.19 -0.13
C PRO A 47 -2.72 15.54 0.55
N GLY A 48 -3.75 16.35 0.83
CA GLY A 48 -3.57 17.68 1.41
C GLY A 48 -2.79 18.66 0.53
N HIS A 49 -2.58 18.32 -0.74
CA HIS A 49 -1.84 19.12 -1.73
C HIS A 49 -0.43 19.52 -1.29
N ALA A 50 0.24 18.70 -0.48
CA ALA A 50 1.58 18.96 0.07
C ALA A 50 2.52 17.79 -0.21
N VAL A 51 3.74 18.08 -0.70
CA VAL A 51 4.75 17.07 -1.00
C VAL A 51 6.13 17.53 -0.54
N ARG A 52 6.92 16.65 0.06
CA ARG A 52 8.31 16.92 0.42
C ARG A 52 9.17 17.14 -0.82
N ARG A 53 10.11 18.07 -0.72
CA ARG A 53 11.00 18.45 -1.83
C ARG A 53 11.84 17.27 -2.32
N GLU A 54 12.34 16.45 -1.41
CA GLU A 54 13.14 15.25 -1.76
C GLU A 54 12.32 14.25 -2.56
N ARG A 55 11.07 14.02 -2.16
CA ARG A 55 10.15 13.14 -2.90
C ARG A 55 9.86 13.66 -4.31
N LEU A 56 9.57 14.96 -4.46
CA LEU A 56 9.38 15.56 -5.79
C LEU A 56 10.63 15.42 -6.65
N ALA A 57 11.80 15.68 -6.06
CA ALA A 57 13.07 15.55 -6.74
C ALA A 57 13.35 14.10 -7.18
N GLY A 58 13.12 13.13 -6.30
CA GLY A 58 13.32 11.71 -6.61
C GLY A 58 12.39 11.17 -7.69
N LEU A 59 11.12 11.62 -7.71
CA LEU A 59 10.15 11.23 -8.72
C LEU A 59 10.43 11.82 -10.11
N LEU A 60 10.88 13.08 -10.16
CA LEU A 60 10.99 13.83 -11.42
C LEU A 60 12.39 13.82 -12.03
N TRP A 61 13.42 13.50 -11.26
CA TRP A 61 14.82 13.48 -11.72
C TRP A 61 15.56 12.24 -11.22
N GLU A 62 14.97 11.07 -11.46
CA GLU A 62 15.47 9.76 -11.03
C GLU A 62 16.95 9.51 -11.43
N ARG A 63 17.38 10.00 -12.60
CA ARG A 63 18.73 9.79 -13.14
C ARG A 63 19.76 10.83 -12.68
N SER A 64 19.35 11.82 -11.88
CA SER A 64 20.24 12.88 -11.38
C SER A 64 20.70 12.57 -9.97
N ASP A 65 21.89 13.02 -9.60
CA ASP A 65 22.26 13.04 -8.19
C ASP A 65 21.32 13.94 -7.38
N GLN A 66 21.24 13.70 -6.08
CA GLN A 66 20.29 14.38 -5.21
C GLN A 66 20.44 15.91 -5.22
N ALA A 67 21.67 16.42 -5.27
CA ALA A 67 21.94 17.87 -5.28
C ALA A 67 21.47 18.50 -6.60
N ALA A 68 21.72 17.82 -7.73
CA ALA A 68 21.23 18.25 -9.05
C ALA A 68 19.71 18.20 -9.12
N ALA A 69 19.07 17.10 -8.66
CA ALA A 69 17.62 16.96 -8.63
C ALA A 69 16.94 18.07 -7.80
N LEU A 70 17.49 18.42 -6.64
CA LEU A 70 16.98 19.53 -5.82
C LEU A 70 17.24 20.92 -6.45
N ARG A 71 18.33 21.10 -7.23
CA ARG A 71 18.54 22.33 -8.01
C ARG A 71 17.49 22.45 -9.12
N ASN A 72 17.23 21.38 -9.85
CA ASN A 72 16.23 21.32 -10.91
C ASN A 72 14.82 21.60 -10.37
N LEU A 73 14.50 21.04 -9.21
CA LEU A 73 13.23 21.31 -8.52
C LEU A 73 13.07 22.80 -8.15
N ARG A 74 14.14 23.45 -7.65
CA ARG A 74 14.09 24.90 -7.37
C ARG A 74 13.76 25.69 -8.61
N GLN A 75 14.39 25.36 -9.73
CA GLN A 75 14.13 26.01 -11.02
C GLN A 75 12.67 25.76 -11.49
N ALA A 76 12.17 24.53 -11.35
CA ALA A 76 10.80 24.19 -11.72
C ALA A 76 9.78 24.99 -10.90
N ILE A 77 9.97 25.10 -9.58
CA ILE A 77 9.12 25.90 -8.68
C ILE A 77 9.19 27.39 -9.02
N TYR A 78 10.38 27.90 -9.32
CA TYR A 78 10.54 29.29 -9.74
C TYR A 78 9.76 29.59 -11.02
N ARG A 79 9.90 28.73 -12.05
CA ARG A 79 9.18 28.87 -13.31
C ARG A 79 7.67 28.69 -13.16
N LEU A 80 7.24 27.77 -12.28
CA LEU A 80 5.83 27.59 -11.94
C LEU A 80 5.24 28.87 -11.31
N ARG A 81 5.94 29.48 -10.33
CA ARG A 81 5.51 30.76 -9.73
C ARG A 81 5.41 31.89 -10.75
N ALA A 82 6.37 31.97 -11.66
CA ALA A 82 6.35 32.97 -12.71
C ALA A 82 5.14 32.80 -13.65
N ALA A 83 4.81 31.54 -14.03
CA ALA A 83 3.65 31.24 -14.86
C ALA A 83 2.32 31.51 -14.15
N LEU A 84 2.18 31.12 -12.88
CA LEU A 84 0.98 31.35 -12.08
C LEU A 84 0.79 32.82 -11.66
N GLY A 85 1.81 33.64 -11.85
CA GLY A 85 1.84 35.05 -11.46
C GLY A 85 2.36 35.25 -10.04
N PRO A 86 3.25 36.25 -9.81
CA PRO A 86 3.96 36.46 -8.55
C PRO A 86 3.05 36.80 -7.35
N GLY A 87 1.82 37.25 -7.60
CA GLY A 87 0.83 37.59 -6.57
C GLY A 87 -0.16 36.47 -6.23
N TRP A 88 -0.11 35.30 -6.90
CA TRP A 88 -1.05 34.22 -6.59
C TRP A 88 -0.62 33.47 -5.32
N PRO A 89 -1.47 33.45 -4.24
CA PRO A 89 -1.06 32.93 -2.95
C PRO A 89 -1.10 31.40 -2.84
N GLY A 90 -1.63 30.71 -3.86
CA GLY A 90 -1.93 29.27 -3.79
C GLY A 90 -0.71 28.35 -3.77
N LEU A 91 0.49 28.82 -4.19
CA LEU A 91 1.72 28.01 -4.17
C LEU A 91 2.65 28.45 -3.05
N CYS A 92 2.73 27.65 -2.00
CA CYS A 92 3.60 27.87 -0.85
C CYS A 92 4.78 26.89 -0.88
N SER A 93 5.96 27.32 -0.42
CA SER A 93 7.09 26.41 -0.25
C SER A 93 8.01 26.88 0.87
N ASP A 94 8.47 25.94 1.69
CA ASP A 94 9.49 26.13 2.70
C ASP A 94 10.76 25.33 2.38
N ARG A 95 11.64 25.11 3.36
CA ARG A 95 12.90 24.37 3.18
C ARG A 95 12.68 22.88 2.88
N SER A 96 11.62 22.29 3.35
CA SER A 96 11.34 20.84 3.28
C SER A 96 10.17 20.47 2.36
N THR A 97 9.18 21.36 2.22
CA THR A 97 7.88 21.03 1.61
C THR A 97 7.47 22.06 0.55
N VAL A 98 6.74 21.58 -0.44
CA VAL A 98 6.00 22.41 -1.42
C VAL A 98 4.54 22.04 -1.31
N ARG A 99 3.64 23.02 -1.31
CA ARG A 99 2.20 22.80 -1.18
C ARG A 99 1.38 23.76 -2.01
N LEU A 100 0.19 23.30 -2.42
CA LEU A 100 -0.87 24.14 -2.93
C LEU A 100 -1.93 24.35 -1.83
N LEU A 101 -2.57 25.49 -1.79
CA LEU A 101 -3.70 25.72 -0.90
C LEU A 101 -4.95 25.01 -1.46
N PRO A 102 -5.54 24.04 -0.73
CA PRO A 102 -6.65 23.22 -1.25
C PRO A 102 -7.86 24.04 -1.71
N ALA A 103 -8.15 25.13 -1.02
CA ALA A 103 -9.27 26.03 -1.36
C ALA A 103 -9.08 26.77 -2.69
N LEU A 104 -7.88 26.79 -3.26
CA LEU A 104 -7.54 27.53 -4.48
C LEU A 104 -7.20 26.63 -5.67
N VAL A 105 -7.42 25.32 -5.55
CA VAL A 105 -7.11 24.35 -6.64
C VAL A 105 -8.23 23.34 -6.77
N THR A 106 -8.67 23.09 -8.00
CA THR A 106 -9.60 22.00 -8.36
C THR A 106 -9.07 21.23 -9.56
N THR A 107 -9.55 20.01 -9.76
CA THR A 107 -9.21 19.18 -10.93
C THR A 107 -10.48 18.63 -11.57
N ASP A 108 -10.50 18.51 -12.90
CA ASP A 108 -11.62 17.89 -13.62
C ASP A 108 -11.85 16.43 -13.21
N GLN A 109 -10.80 15.72 -12.79
CA GLN A 109 -10.86 14.37 -12.23
C GLN A 109 -11.67 14.35 -10.93
N SER A 110 -11.41 15.25 -9.98
CA SER A 110 -12.15 15.32 -8.71
C SER A 110 -13.60 15.78 -8.93
N GLU A 111 -13.82 16.72 -9.83
CA GLU A 111 -15.15 17.18 -10.23
C GLU A 111 -15.96 16.04 -10.88
N CYS A 112 -15.33 15.23 -11.74
CA CYS A 112 -15.95 14.05 -12.37
C CYS A 112 -16.44 13.05 -11.32
N LEU A 113 -15.58 12.65 -10.38
CA LEU A 113 -15.94 11.71 -9.30
C LEU A 113 -17.05 12.27 -8.39
N ALA A 114 -16.98 13.55 -8.05
CA ALA A 114 -18.00 14.21 -7.24
C ALA A 114 -19.37 14.24 -7.93
N ARG A 115 -19.41 14.49 -9.24
CA ARG A 115 -20.65 14.46 -10.04
C ARG A 115 -21.26 13.07 -10.10
N ILE A 116 -20.44 12.03 -10.30
CA ILE A 116 -20.91 10.63 -10.32
C ILE A 116 -21.44 10.24 -8.94
N ALA A 117 -20.75 10.62 -7.87
CA ALA A 117 -21.19 10.38 -6.50
C ALA A 117 -22.54 11.08 -6.18
N ALA A 118 -22.79 12.23 -6.80
CA ALA A 118 -24.08 12.95 -6.72
C ALA A 118 -25.17 12.38 -7.66
N GLY A 119 -24.91 11.29 -8.38
CA GLY A 119 -25.88 10.62 -9.26
C GLY A 119 -25.92 11.12 -10.71
N ALA A 120 -24.94 11.91 -11.13
CA ALA A 120 -24.87 12.47 -12.49
C ALA A 120 -23.66 11.95 -13.26
N VAL A 121 -23.85 11.03 -14.20
CA VAL A 121 -22.77 10.50 -15.04
C VAL A 121 -22.40 11.52 -16.12
N PRO A 122 -21.15 12.01 -16.18
CA PRO A 122 -20.71 12.93 -17.23
C PRO A 122 -20.72 12.25 -18.61
N ALA A 123 -21.11 12.97 -19.67
CA ALA A 123 -21.10 12.44 -21.04
C ALA A 123 -19.70 11.96 -21.48
N ALA A 124 -18.65 12.55 -20.94
CA ALA A 124 -17.27 12.13 -21.18
C ALA A 124 -16.98 10.69 -20.71
N ALA A 125 -17.74 10.15 -19.74
CA ALA A 125 -17.58 8.78 -19.28
C ALA A 125 -18.11 7.72 -20.27
N LEU A 126 -18.89 8.15 -21.26
CA LEU A 126 -19.47 7.31 -22.32
C LEU A 126 -18.64 7.32 -23.61
N GLN A 127 -17.54 8.06 -23.65
CA GLN A 127 -16.74 8.26 -24.85
C GLN A 127 -15.47 7.39 -24.81
N ALA A 128 -15.09 6.85 -25.97
CA ALA A 128 -13.79 6.19 -26.17
C ALA A 128 -12.68 7.24 -26.45
N PRO A 129 -11.44 7.03 -25.99
CA PRO A 129 -11.04 6.00 -25.02
C PRO A 129 -11.61 6.26 -23.61
N PRO A 130 -11.64 5.22 -22.72
CA PRO A 130 -12.16 5.37 -21.36
C PRO A 130 -11.52 6.52 -20.58
N LEU A 131 -12.25 7.07 -19.59
CA LEU A 131 -11.76 8.20 -18.80
C LEU A 131 -10.43 7.93 -18.10
N HIS A 132 -10.21 6.72 -17.60
CA HIS A 132 -8.98 6.35 -16.93
C HIS A 132 -7.78 6.29 -17.88
N ASP A 133 -7.97 5.94 -19.14
CA ASP A 133 -6.91 5.98 -20.17
C ASP A 133 -6.54 7.41 -20.55
N ARG A 134 -7.52 8.31 -20.53
CA ARG A 134 -7.31 9.74 -20.79
C ARG A 134 -6.67 10.48 -19.64
N PHE A 135 -6.80 9.95 -18.42
CA PHE A 135 -6.26 10.57 -17.23
C PHE A 135 -4.73 10.60 -17.28
N LEU A 136 -4.14 11.79 -17.17
CA LEU A 136 -2.70 12.05 -17.23
C LEU A 136 -2.02 11.60 -18.55
N ILE A 137 -2.76 11.58 -19.67
CA ILE A 137 -2.23 11.07 -20.95
C ILE A 137 -1.13 11.97 -21.53
N ASP A 138 -1.21 13.27 -21.32
CA ASP A 138 -0.34 14.31 -21.92
C ASP A 138 0.86 14.69 -21.00
N LEU A 139 1.19 13.84 -20.01
CA LEU A 139 2.32 14.11 -19.16
C LEU A 139 3.62 13.54 -19.77
N PRO A 140 4.72 14.34 -19.80
CA PRO A 140 5.99 13.87 -20.30
C PRO A 140 6.59 12.79 -19.41
N ASP A 141 7.23 11.80 -20.04
CA ASP A 141 8.00 10.76 -19.33
C ASP A 141 9.24 11.35 -18.65
N GLN A 142 9.45 10.99 -17.37
CA GLN A 142 10.58 11.42 -16.55
C GLN A 142 11.36 10.24 -15.94
N GLY A 143 11.05 9.03 -16.35
CA GLY A 143 11.69 7.82 -15.86
C GLY A 143 10.72 6.86 -15.17
N GLU A 144 11.24 5.72 -14.74
CA GLU A 144 10.43 4.59 -14.26
C GLU A 144 9.62 4.91 -13.00
N LEU A 145 10.19 5.69 -12.07
CA LEU A 145 9.47 6.11 -10.87
C LEU A 145 8.29 7.03 -11.18
N HIS A 146 8.47 7.95 -12.13
CA HIS A 146 7.38 8.82 -12.58
C HIS A 146 6.28 8.02 -13.30
N LEU A 147 6.66 7.12 -14.19
CA LEU A 147 5.70 6.23 -14.88
C LEU A 147 4.93 5.37 -13.88
N SER A 148 5.59 4.81 -12.86
CA SER A 148 4.92 4.04 -11.81
C SER A 148 3.94 4.88 -11.01
N TRP A 149 4.29 6.14 -10.72
CA TRP A 149 3.37 7.07 -10.08
C TRP A 149 2.15 7.38 -10.96
N VAL A 150 2.33 7.57 -12.27
CA VAL A 150 1.23 7.77 -13.23
C VAL A 150 0.32 6.53 -13.28
N ARG A 151 0.90 5.32 -13.38
CA ARG A 151 0.15 4.05 -13.34
C ARG A 151 -0.67 3.92 -12.06
N LEU A 152 -0.04 4.20 -10.91
CA LEU A 152 -0.73 4.22 -9.62
C LEU A 152 -1.93 5.18 -9.62
N LYS A 153 -1.75 6.42 -10.08
CA LYS A 153 -2.83 7.41 -10.11
C LYS A 153 -3.95 7.03 -11.07
N ARG A 154 -3.64 6.43 -12.22
CA ARG A 154 -4.64 5.88 -13.15
C ARG A 154 -5.42 4.74 -12.51
N ALA A 155 -4.76 3.78 -11.88
CA ALA A 155 -5.41 2.65 -11.20
C ALA A 155 -6.30 3.11 -10.03
N GLU A 156 -5.88 4.12 -9.26
CA GLU A 156 -6.71 4.74 -8.22
C GLU A 156 -7.97 5.39 -8.80
N PHE A 157 -7.82 6.16 -9.86
CA PHE A 157 -8.94 6.82 -10.53
C PHE A 157 -9.90 5.81 -11.14
N GLU A 158 -9.40 4.81 -11.85
CA GLU A 158 -10.18 3.70 -12.42
C GLU A 158 -10.98 2.96 -11.33
N SER A 159 -10.32 2.58 -10.25
CA SER A 159 -10.96 1.88 -9.13
C SER A 159 -12.06 2.73 -8.48
N ALA A 160 -11.83 4.03 -8.29
CA ALA A 160 -12.84 4.94 -7.74
C ALA A 160 -14.01 5.13 -8.70
N LEU A 161 -13.73 5.31 -9.99
CA LEU A 161 -14.71 5.48 -11.05
C LEU A 161 -15.61 4.25 -11.17
N ARG A 162 -15.01 3.06 -11.28
CA ARG A 162 -15.72 1.77 -11.36
C ARG A 162 -16.65 1.58 -10.16
N ARG A 163 -16.16 1.75 -8.95
CA ARG A 163 -16.95 1.62 -7.72
C ARG A 163 -18.15 2.55 -7.68
N LEU A 164 -17.98 3.83 -8.06
CA LEU A 164 -19.09 4.79 -8.09
C LEU A 164 -20.12 4.44 -9.16
N LEU A 165 -19.69 4.02 -10.34
CA LEU A 165 -20.57 3.60 -11.42
C LEU A 165 -21.33 2.31 -11.07
N GLU A 166 -20.69 1.33 -10.42
CA GLU A 166 -21.35 0.11 -9.90
C GLU A 166 -22.43 0.44 -8.89
N GLN A 167 -22.16 1.36 -7.96
CA GLN A 167 -23.14 1.81 -6.97
C GLN A 167 -24.34 2.49 -7.65
N LEU A 168 -24.12 3.33 -8.65
CA LEU A 168 -25.18 3.97 -9.41
C LEU A 168 -25.97 2.96 -10.24
N ALA A 169 -25.32 2.06 -10.96
CA ALA A 169 -25.99 1.03 -11.76
C ALA A 169 -26.87 0.10 -10.90
N ALA A 170 -26.49 -0.11 -9.63
CA ALA A 170 -27.25 -0.96 -8.71
C ALA A 170 -28.45 -0.25 -8.04
N ARG A 171 -28.35 1.05 -7.74
CA ARG A 171 -29.25 1.75 -6.79
C ARG A 171 -30.01 2.93 -7.38
N ALA A 172 -29.58 3.49 -8.52
CA ALA A 172 -30.21 4.66 -9.11
C ALA A 172 -31.55 4.33 -9.81
N ALA A 173 -32.32 5.37 -10.14
CA ALA A 173 -33.49 5.25 -11.00
C ALA A 173 -33.10 4.62 -12.36
N PRO A 174 -34.03 3.89 -13.04
CA PRO A 174 -33.72 3.08 -14.21
C PRO A 174 -32.91 3.80 -15.30
N ALA A 175 -33.25 5.03 -15.63
CA ALA A 175 -32.54 5.82 -16.65
C ALA A 175 -31.08 6.15 -16.24
N THR A 176 -30.86 6.55 -14.98
CA THR A 176 -29.51 6.83 -14.47
C THR A 176 -28.69 5.54 -14.32
N ALA A 177 -29.33 4.45 -13.90
CA ALA A 177 -28.69 3.15 -13.76
C ALA A 177 -28.23 2.59 -15.12
N GLU A 178 -29.02 2.83 -16.20
CA GLU A 178 -28.63 2.44 -17.55
C GLU A 178 -27.41 3.22 -18.05
N VAL A 179 -27.40 4.54 -17.87
CA VAL A 179 -26.25 5.39 -18.24
C VAL A 179 -25.00 5.00 -17.43
N ALA A 180 -25.16 4.70 -16.14
CA ALA A 180 -24.05 4.23 -15.32
C ALA A 180 -23.51 2.86 -15.77
N ALA A 181 -24.41 1.94 -16.16
CA ALA A 181 -24.00 0.64 -16.71
C ALA A 181 -23.28 0.77 -18.06
N GLN A 182 -23.71 1.71 -18.92
CA GLN A 182 -23.01 2.02 -20.18
C GLN A 182 -21.60 2.55 -19.91
N ALA A 183 -21.47 3.51 -18.98
CA ALA A 183 -20.17 4.05 -18.59
C ALA A 183 -19.26 2.99 -17.96
N LEU A 184 -19.85 2.07 -17.19
CA LEU A 184 -19.11 0.97 -16.58
C LEU A 184 -18.56 -0.01 -17.61
N LEU A 185 -19.35 -0.39 -18.65
CA LEU A 185 -18.88 -1.21 -19.76
C LEU A 185 -17.82 -0.50 -20.62
N ALA A 186 -17.91 0.83 -20.76
CA ALA A 186 -16.86 1.59 -21.42
C ALA A 186 -15.52 1.55 -20.66
N CYS A 187 -15.55 1.46 -19.33
CA CYS A 187 -14.37 1.33 -18.47
C CYS A 187 -13.87 -0.11 -18.32
N ASP A 188 -14.80 -1.07 -18.30
CA ASP A 188 -14.54 -2.49 -18.07
C ASP A 188 -15.49 -3.31 -18.96
N PRO A 189 -15.09 -3.62 -20.19
CA PRO A 189 -15.91 -4.38 -21.13
C PRO A 189 -16.24 -5.81 -20.66
N SER A 190 -15.47 -6.35 -19.69
CA SER A 190 -15.73 -7.67 -19.08
C SER A 190 -16.78 -7.64 -17.96
N ASN A 191 -17.34 -6.46 -17.63
CA ASN A 191 -18.26 -6.32 -16.50
C ASN A 191 -19.64 -6.89 -16.79
N GLU A 192 -19.84 -8.15 -16.45
CA GLU A 192 -21.09 -8.86 -16.68
C GLU A 192 -22.31 -8.24 -15.95
N LEU A 193 -22.10 -7.60 -14.78
CA LEU A 193 -23.18 -6.92 -14.08
C LEU A 193 -23.75 -5.77 -14.91
N ALA A 194 -22.88 -4.96 -15.48
CA ALA A 194 -23.26 -3.85 -16.36
C ALA A 194 -23.94 -4.37 -17.63
N ALA A 195 -23.36 -5.41 -18.25
CA ALA A 195 -23.94 -6.04 -19.44
C ALA A 195 -25.34 -6.56 -19.17
N ARG A 196 -25.54 -7.33 -18.09
CA ARG A 196 -26.87 -7.83 -17.71
C ARG A 196 -27.88 -6.70 -17.46
N ARG A 197 -27.45 -5.61 -16.82
CA ARG A 197 -28.33 -4.46 -16.58
C ARG A 197 -28.81 -3.83 -17.87
N LEU A 198 -27.90 -3.67 -18.84
CA LEU A 198 -28.24 -3.13 -20.16
C LEU A 198 -29.13 -4.07 -20.97
N MET A 199 -28.86 -5.37 -20.92
CA MET A 199 -29.68 -6.39 -21.58
C MET A 199 -31.11 -6.40 -21.00
N GLN A 200 -31.26 -6.33 -19.68
CA GLN A 200 -32.58 -6.27 -19.01
C GLN A 200 -33.32 -4.99 -19.39
N GLY A 201 -32.65 -3.84 -19.37
CA GLY A 201 -33.23 -2.55 -19.79
C GLY A 201 -33.72 -2.57 -21.24
N ALA A 202 -32.90 -3.06 -22.15
CA ALA A 202 -33.25 -3.18 -23.57
C ALA A 202 -34.40 -4.18 -23.79
N ALA A 203 -34.39 -5.34 -23.13
CA ALA A 203 -35.47 -6.32 -23.22
C ALA A 203 -36.81 -5.76 -22.68
N THR A 204 -36.78 -5.01 -21.56
CA THR A 204 -37.96 -4.36 -21.00
C THR A 204 -38.53 -3.29 -21.93
N ALA A 205 -37.67 -2.62 -22.68
CA ALA A 205 -38.07 -1.64 -23.73
C ALA A 205 -38.51 -2.31 -25.04
N GLY A 206 -38.49 -3.63 -25.14
CA GLY A 206 -38.83 -4.40 -26.35
C GLY A 206 -37.70 -4.46 -27.39
N ASP A 207 -36.53 -3.91 -27.11
CA ASP A 207 -35.39 -3.90 -28.04
C ASP A 207 -34.49 -5.14 -27.82
N ILE A 208 -35.00 -6.26 -28.31
CA ILE A 208 -34.29 -7.55 -28.22
C ILE A 208 -32.97 -7.51 -29.01
N GLY A 209 -32.91 -6.79 -30.13
CA GLY A 209 -31.72 -6.66 -30.95
C GLY A 209 -30.58 -6.00 -30.19
N ARG A 210 -30.85 -4.92 -29.47
CA ARG A 210 -29.87 -4.24 -28.60
C ARG A 210 -29.42 -5.15 -27.44
N ALA A 211 -30.35 -5.87 -26.79
CA ALA A 211 -30.01 -6.79 -25.71
C ALA A 211 -29.01 -7.88 -26.19
N LEU A 212 -29.27 -8.48 -27.35
CA LEU A 212 -28.39 -9.48 -27.93
C LEU A 212 -27.05 -8.91 -28.42
N GLY A 213 -27.03 -7.66 -28.91
CA GLY A 213 -25.80 -6.96 -29.26
C GLY A 213 -24.87 -6.72 -28.07
N VAL A 214 -25.44 -6.35 -26.90
CA VAL A 214 -24.65 -6.23 -25.65
C VAL A 214 -24.05 -7.57 -25.23
N TYR A 215 -24.81 -8.66 -25.37
CA TYR A 215 -24.30 -10.01 -25.06
C TYR A 215 -23.17 -10.42 -26.03
N ALA A 216 -23.33 -10.19 -27.32
CA ALA A 216 -22.30 -10.53 -28.30
C ALA A 216 -20.99 -9.80 -28.02
N GLY A 217 -21.05 -8.48 -27.74
CA GLY A 217 -19.86 -7.71 -27.39
C GLY A 217 -19.18 -8.17 -26.09
N LEU A 218 -19.96 -8.58 -25.10
CA LEU A 218 -19.42 -9.18 -23.87
C LEU A 218 -18.74 -10.53 -24.15
N TRP A 219 -19.40 -11.38 -24.97
CA TRP A 219 -18.87 -12.70 -25.34
C TRP A 219 -17.53 -12.57 -26.06
N ASP A 220 -17.51 -11.76 -27.13
CA ASP A 220 -16.29 -11.54 -27.91
C ASP A 220 -15.13 -11.06 -27.04
N HIS A 221 -15.42 -10.13 -26.12
CA HIS A 221 -14.39 -9.60 -25.22
C HIS A 221 -13.87 -10.64 -24.20
N LEU A 222 -14.75 -11.47 -23.62
CA LEU A 222 -14.36 -12.52 -22.66
C LEU A 222 -13.60 -13.65 -23.36
N ASP A 223 -13.99 -14.02 -24.58
CA ASP A 223 -13.32 -15.05 -25.38
C ASP A 223 -11.93 -14.55 -25.85
N ASP A 224 -11.85 -13.35 -26.42
CA ASP A 224 -10.60 -12.80 -26.96
C ASP A 224 -9.52 -12.58 -25.90
N ILE A 225 -9.90 -12.13 -24.68
CA ILE A 225 -8.93 -11.75 -23.64
C ILE A 225 -8.67 -12.88 -22.66
N TYR A 226 -9.70 -13.63 -22.29
CA TYR A 226 -9.63 -14.63 -21.22
C TYR A 226 -9.86 -16.07 -21.70
N GLY A 227 -10.28 -16.29 -22.95
CA GLY A 227 -10.71 -17.60 -23.46
C GLY A 227 -11.88 -18.17 -22.64
N MET A 228 -12.76 -17.29 -22.13
CA MET A 228 -13.85 -17.66 -21.23
C MET A 228 -15.20 -17.32 -21.82
N GLU A 229 -16.20 -18.17 -21.53
CA GLU A 229 -17.60 -17.86 -21.83
C GLU A 229 -18.20 -16.96 -20.72
N PRO A 230 -19.23 -16.15 -21.04
CA PRO A 230 -20.01 -15.44 -20.02
C PRO A 230 -20.56 -16.38 -18.95
N SER A 231 -20.76 -15.87 -17.74
CA SER A 231 -21.28 -16.65 -16.62
C SER A 231 -22.65 -17.30 -16.92
N PRO A 232 -22.97 -18.42 -16.25
CA PRO A 232 -24.26 -19.10 -16.43
C PRO A 232 -25.45 -18.16 -16.24
N GLU A 233 -25.36 -17.17 -15.37
CA GLU A 233 -26.40 -16.16 -15.15
C GLU A 233 -26.61 -15.26 -16.37
N THR A 234 -25.53 -14.88 -17.02
CA THR A 234 -25.62 -14.05 -18.24
C THR A 234 -26.17 -14.88 -19.40
N GLN A 235 -25.75 -16.14 -19.53
CA GLN A 235 -26.29 -17.07 -20.54
C GLN A 235 -27.77 -17.37 -20.31
N ALA A 236 -28.20 -17.60 -19.05
CA ALA A 236 -29.60 -17.82 -18.70
C ALA A 236 -30.48 -16.59 -19.00
N LEU A 237 -29.97 -15.39 -18.75
CA LEU A 237 -30.66 -14.14 -19.10
C LEU A 237 -30.89 -14.03 -20.61
N VAL A 238 -29.88 -14.36 -21.43
CA VAL A 238 -30.02 -14.39 -22.90
C VAL A 238 -31.03 -15.41 -23.36
N ALA A 239 -31.03 -16.61 -22.78
CA ALA A 239 -32.00 -17.64 -23.11
C ALA A 239 -33.43 -17.18 -22.79
N ALA A 240 -33.66 -16.55 -21.65
CA ALA A 240 -34.95 -15.96 -21.28
C ALA A 240 -35.37 -14.84 -22.24
N ILE A 241 -34.46 -13.94 -22.61
CA ILE A 241 -34.73 -12.86 -23.58
C ILE A 241 -35.11 -13.43 -24.94
N LYS A 242 -34.41 -14.46 -25.43
CA LYS A 242 -34.69 -15.12 -26.72
C LYS A 242 -36.04 -15.87 -26.73
N SER A 243 -36.45 -16.45 -25.59
CA SER A 243 -37.69 -17.22 -25.47
C SER A 243 -38.91 -16.35 -25.10
N GLY A 244 -38.70 -15.05 -24.78
CA GLY A 244 -39.77 -14.20 -24.23
C GLY A 244 -40.27 -14.65 -22.86
N ALA A 245 -39.55 -15.54 -22.18
CA ALA A 245 -39.88 -16.03 -20.85
C ALA A 245 -39.43 -15.03 -19.77
N PRO A 246 -40.10 -14.96 -18.60
CA PRO A 246 -39.56 -14.21 -17.47
C PRO A 246 -38.18 -14.79 -17.09
N PRO A 247 -37.23 -13.93 -16.67
CA PRO A 247 -35.88 -14.38 -16.31
C PRO A 247 -35.96 -15.50 -15.26
N PRO A 248 -35.21 -16.59 -15.39
CA PRO A 248 -35.28 -17.72 -14.49
C PRO A 248 -34.92 -17.30 -13.07
N ALA A 249 -35.75 -17.74 -12.11
CA ALA A 249 -35.40 -17.67 -10.69
C ALA A 249 -34.14 -18.53 -10.47
N ALA A 250 -33.21 -18.00 -9.70
CA ALA A 250 -31.89 -18.58 -9.47
C ALA A 250 -31.94 -20.05 -9.03
N THR A 251 -31.39 -20.96 -9.84
CA THR A 251 -31.24 -22.39 -9.50
C THR A 251 -29.93 -22.64 -8.74
N ALA A 252 -29.94 -23.61 -7.86
CA ALA A 252 -28.87 -23.94 -6.90
C ALA A 252 -27.48 -24.12 -7.53
N ALA A 253 -26.49 -23.65 -6.81
CA ALA A 253 -25.08 -23.66 -7.19
C ALA A 253 -24.57 -25.06 -7.54
N VAL A 254 -24.11 -25.23 -8.77
CA VAL A 254 -23.16 -26.29 -9.12
C VAL A 254 -21.82 -25.91 -8.48
N ALA A 255 -21.26 -26.79 -7.68
CA ALA A 255 -19.94 -26.63 -7.09
C ALA A 255 -18.92 -26.45 -8.23
N VAL A 256 -18.42 -25.23 -8.43
CA VAL A 256 -17.32 -24.95 -9.32
C VAL A 256 -16.09 -25.63 -8.74
N PRO A 257 -15.33 -26.44 -9.51
CA PRO A 257 -14.07 -27.01 -9.04
C PRO A 257 -13.16 -25.89 -8.52
N ALA A 258 -12.50 -26.12 -7.39
CA ALA A 258 -11.55 -25.15 -6.84
C ALA A 258 -10.44 -24.92 -7.86
N ASP A 259 -10.38 -23.71 -8.41
CA ASP A 259 -9.28 -23.26 -9.26
C ASP A 259 -8.02 -23.16 -8.40
N PRO A 260 -6.97 -23.94 -8.66
CA PRO A 260 -5.79 -24.00 -7.81
C PRO A 260 -4.95 -22.71 -7.77
N GLY A 261 -5.23 -21.73 -8.63
CA GLY A 261 -4.56 -20.41 -8.65
C GLY A 261 -5.35 -19.28 -8.00
N ARG A 262 -6.54 -19.54 -7.51
CA ARG A 262 -7.49 -18.52 -7.10
C ARG A 262 -7.09 -17.78 -5.84
N GLN A 263 -7.10 -16.42 -5.90
CA GLN A 263 -6.99 -15.53 -4.75
C GLN A 263 -8.03 -15.87 -3.66
N LEU A 264 -7.62 -15.83 -2.38
CA LEU A 264 -8.54 -15.99 -1.24
C LEU A 264 -9.64 -14.93 -1.28
N ARG A 265 -10.90 -15.32 -1.09
CA ARG A 265 -12.06 -14.43 -1.17
C ARG A 265 -12.76 -14.28 0.16
N LEU A 266 -12.88 -13.02 0.60
CA LEU A 266 -13.61 -12.60 1.79
C LEU A 266 -14.92 -11.93 1.38
N GLY A 267 -16.06 -12.50 1.77
CA GLY A 267 -17.37 -11.87 1.62
C GLY A 267 -17.75 -11.06 2.85
N LEU A 268 -18.07 -9.78 2.69
CA LEU A 268 -18.57 -8.93 3.77
C LEU A 268 -20.11 -8.92 3.72
N GLU A 269 -20.75 -9.55 4.71
CA GLU A 269 -22.20 -9.66 4.79
C GLU A 269 -22.87 -8.28 5.08
N PRO A 270 -24.15 -8.08 4.71
CA PRO A 270 -24.92 -6.94 5.16
C PRO A 270 -24.95 -6.85 6.69
N VAL A 271 -25.12 -5.66 7.23
CA VAL A 271 -25.32 -5.49 8.68
C VAL A 271 -26.65 -6.12 9.07
N ALA A 272 -26.60 -7.14 9.94
CA ALA A 272 -27.82 -7.79 10.42
C ALA A 272 -28.54 -6.89 11.43
N PRO A 273 -29.85 -6.70 11.29
CA PRO A 273 -30.65 -5.99 12.30
C PRO A 273 -30.79 -6.87 13.55
N ALA A 274 -30.01 -6.61 14.57
CA ALA A 274 -30.12 -7.27 15.88
C ALA A 274 -31.07 -6.53 16.84
N GLY A 275 -32.22 -6.11 16.36
CA GLY A 275 -33.20 -5.31 17.15
C GLY A 275 -32.77 -3.85 17.34
N SER A 276 -31.89 -3.36 16.51
CA SER A 276 -31.24 -2.02 16.61
C SER A 276 -32.17 -0.92 16.08
N ALA A 277 -32.03 0.29 16.63
CA ALA A 277 -32.69 1.49 16.12
C ALA A 277 -32.22 1.81 14.69
N PRO A 278 -33.01 2.50 13.85
CA PRO A 278 -32.61 2.90 12.50
C PRO A 278 -31.30 3.68 12.46
N GLU A 279 -31.00 4.45 13.50
CA GLU A 279 -29.74 5.21 13.64
C GLU A 279 -28.52 4.28 13.80
N ASP A 280 -28.66 3.19 14.55
CA ASP A 280 -27.62 2.18 14.74
C ASP A 280 -27.28 1.47 13.42
N MET A 281 -28.32 1.19 12.64
CA MET A 281 -28.14 0.58 11.31
C MET A 281 -27.40 1.50 10.34
N ALA A 282 -27.66 2.81 10.39
CA ALA A 282 -26.94 3.78 9.58
C ALA A 282 -25.45 3.86 9.96
N LEU A 283 -25.13 3.94 11.26
CA LEU A 283 -23.78 3.95 11.77
C LEU A 283 -23.01 2.68 11.42
N ALA A 284 -23.65 1.53 11.58
CA ALA A 284 -23.07 0.24 11.22
C ALA A 284 -22.85 0.09 9.71
N GLY A 285 -23.78 0.62 8.89
CA GLY A 285 -23.63 0.66 7.43
C GLY A 285 -22.43 1.50 6.99
N LEU A 286 -22.21 2.66 7.60
CA LEU A 286 -21.05 3.52 7.33
C LEU A 286 -19.74 2.85 7.78
N PHE A 287 -19.74 2.22 8.96
CA PHE A 287 -18.57 1.47 9.43
C PHE A 287 -18.24 0.30 8.51
N ARG A 288 -19.24 -0.45 8.06
CA ARG A 288 -19.08 -1.53 7.10
C ARG A 288 -18.46 -1.05 5.79
N ALA A 289 -18.93 0.10 5.27
CA ALA A 289 -18.36 0.70 4.06
C ALA A 289 -16.89 1.11 4.24
N GLU A 290 -16.55 1.70 5.38
CA GLU A 290 -15.16 2.05 5.73
C GLU A 290 -14.29 0.80 5.87
N LEU A 291 -14.78 -0.24 6.53
CA LEU A 291 -14.06 -1.52 6.67
C LEU A 291 -13.83 -2.20 5.32
N LEU A 292 -14.83 -2.20 4.44
CA LEU A 292 -14.72 -2.72 3.08
C LEU A 292 -13.63 -1.99 2.29
N ALA A 293 -13.63 -0.65 2.34
CA ALA A 293 -12.63 0.17 1.66
C ALA A 293 -11.21 -0.08 2.16
N ARG A 294 -11.04 -0.37 3.46
CA ARG A 294 -9.73 -0.68 4.04
C ARG A 294 -9.27 -2.10 3.75
N LEU A 295 -10.18 -3.07 3.79
CA LEU A 295 -9.89 -4.46 3.42
C LEU A 295 -9.46 -4.58 1.95
N ALA A 296 -10.10 -3.85 1.03
CA ALA A 296 -9.75 -3.83 -0.39
C ALA A 296 -8.33 -3.34 -0.69
N ARG A 297 -7.65 -2.72 0.29
CA ARG A 297 -6.23 -2.33 0.16
C ARG A 297 -5.24 -3.48 0.40
N PHE A 298 -5.71 -4.60 0.96
CA PHE A 298 -4.93 -5.83 1.11
C PHE A 298 -5.09 -6.68 -0.14
N ARG A 299 -4.17 -6.52 -1.09
CA ARG A 299 -4.26 -7.07 -2.45
C ARG A 299 -4.14 -8.60 -2.53
N GLU A 300 -3.67 -9.22 -1.47
CA GLU A 300 -3.61 -10.67 -1.30
C GLU A 300 -4.98 -11.33 -1.07
N ILE A 301 -6.01 -10.54 -0.75
CA ILE A 301 -7.37 -11.03 -0.47
C ILE A 301 -8.36 -10.33 -1.40
N GLY A 302 -9.13 -11.11 -2.16
CA GLY A 302 -10.26 -10.60 -2.92
C GLY A 302 -11.44 -10.30 -1.99
N VAL A 303 -11.85 -9.03 -1.91
CA VAL A 303 -12.95 -8.61 -1.02
C VAL A 303 -14.22 -8.41 -1.83
N LEU A 304 -15.31 -9.06 -1.41
CA LEU A 304 -16.61 -9.04 -2.05
C LEU A 304 -17.66 -8.39 -1.12
N ASP A 305 -18.39 -7.42 -1.63
CA ASP A 305 -19.54 -6.83 -0.95
C ASP A 305 -20.78 -7.70 -1.16
N LEU A 306 -21.15 -8.50 -0.14
CA LEU A 306 -22.35 -9.35 -0.18
C LEU A 306 -23.63 -8.55 0.11
N GLY A 307 -23.55 -7.32 0.62
CA GLY A 307 -24.70 -6.45 0.84
C GLY A 307 -25.18 -5.72 -0.41
N ALA A 308 -24.36 -5.67 -1.45
CA ALA A 308 -24.72 -5.13 -2.77
C ALA A 308 -25.32 -6.21 -3.68
N VAL A 309 -25.33 -7.47 -3.24
CA VAL A 309 -25.86 -8.61 -4.00
C VAL A 309 -27.34 -8.79 -3.67
N ASP A 310 -28.18 -8.88 -4.70
CA ASP A 310 -29.59 -9.27 -4.61
C ASP A 310 -29.68 -10.60 -3.85
N PRO A 311 -30.52 -10.73 -2.80
CA PRO A 311 -30.68 -11.98 -2.05
C PRO A 311 -31.06 -13.19 -2.92
N ASP A 312 -31.65 -12.98 -4.09
CA ASP A 312 -32.01 -14.02 -5.06
C ASP A 312 -30.87 -14.38 -6.04
N ARG A 313 -29.68 -13.77 -5.92
CA ARG A 313 -28.52 -14.09 -6.74
C ARG A 313 -27.59 -15.06 -6.04
N HIS A 314 -27.20 -16.09 -6.78
CA HIS A 314 -26.29 -17.16 -6.41
C HIS A 314 -25.05 -16.66 -5.70
N GLU A 315 -24.72 -17.29 -4.58
CA GLU A 315 -23.55 -17.00 -3.75
C GLU A 315 -22.26 -17.05 -4.60
N ARG A 316 -21.66 -15.87 -4.80
CA ARG A 316 -20.28 -15.86 -5.32
C ARG A 316 -19.44 -16.70 -4.36
N PRO A 317 -18.61 -17.65 -4.86
CA PRO A 317 -17.83 -18.50 -4.00
C PRO A 317 -16.84 -17.63 -3.21
N VAL A 318 -17.05 -17.57 -1.89
CA VAL A 318 -16.15 -16.95 -0.92
C VAL A 318 -15.53 -18.04 -0.04
N ASP A 319 -14.32 -17.85 0.42
CA ASP A 319 -13.67 -18.79 1.34
C ASP A 319 -14.02 -18.47 2.79
N PHE A 320 -14.18 -17.15 3.06
CA PHE A 320 -14.54 -16.63 4.36
C PHE A 320 -15.70 -15.63 4.27
N ARG A 321 -16.48 -15.52 5.35
CA ARG A 321 -17.53 -14.52 5.52
C ARG A 321 -17.27 -13.69 6.75
N LEU A 322 -17.37 -12.38 6.61
CA LEU A 322 -17.29 -11.43 7.71
C LEU A 322 -18.68 -10.90 8.02
N ARG A 323 -19.12 -11.11 9.26
CA ARG A 323 -20.35 -10.57 9.83
C ARG A 323 -20.02 -9.42 10.75
N VAL A 324 -20.73 -8.31 10.60
CA VAL A 324 -20.61 -7.15 11.47
C VAL A 324 -21.95 -6.90 12.14
N TYR A 325 -21.95 -6.90 13.46
CA TYR A 325 -23.10 -6.57 14.29
C TYR A 325 -22.81 -5.25 14.99
N ALA A 326 -23.82 -4.39 15.09
CA ALA A 326 -23.73 -3.14 15.85
C ALA A 326 -24.96 -2.99 16.74
N THR A 327 -24.75 -2.52 17.95
CA THR A 327 -25.80 -2.17 18.88
C THR A 327 -25.40 -0.98 19.73
N THR A 328 -26.36 -0.09 20.03
CA THR A 328 -26.14 1.01 20.97
C THR A 328 -26.83 0.71 22.30
N GLY A 329 -26.19 1.11 23.38
CA GLY A 329 -26.73 1.01 24.73
C GLY A 329 -25.97 1.93 25.67
N ALA A 330 -26.70 2.66 26.52
CA ALA A 330 -26.14 3.59 27.50
C ALA A 330 -25.16 4.62 26.92
N GLY A 331 -25.40 5.14 25.71
CA GLY A 331 -24.53 6.12 25.03
C GLY A 331 -23.26 5.53 24.42
N ARG A 332 -23.14 4.20 24.37
CA ARG A 332 -22.00 3.49 23.76
C ARG A 332 -22.45 2.69 22.55
N LEU A 333 -21.66 2.74 21.50
CA LEU A 333 -21.78 1.87 20.34
C LEU A 333 -20.85 0.66 20.52
N VAL A 334 -21.43 -0.53 20.44
CA VAL A 334 -20.70 -1.81 20.47
C VAL A 334 -20.73 -2.39 19.07
N ILE A 335 -19.55 -2.71 18.53
CA ILE A 335 -19.38 -3.41 17.27
C ILE A 335 -18.76 -4.78 17.55
N VAL A 336 -19.39 -5.81 17.00
CA VAL A 336 -18.87 -7.18 17.02
C VAL A 336 -18.63 -7.62 15.58
N ALA A 337 -17.39 -7.97 15.25
CA ALA A 337 -17.00 -8.53 13.97
C ALA A 337 -16.67 -10.02 14.14
N VAL A 338 -17.23 -10.88 13.28
CA VAL A 338 -17.06 -12.32 13.33
C VAL A 338 -16.66 -12.84 11.97
N LEU A 339 -15.46 -13.45 11.88
CA LEU A 339 -14.96 -14.12 10.68
C LEU A 339 -15.30 -15.61 10.74
N VAL A 340 -16.02 -16.08 9.73
CA VAL A 340 -16.49 -17.47 9.64
C VAL A 340 -15.91 -18.11 8.38
N ARG A 341 -15.40 -19.35 8.49
CA ARG A 341 -15.05 -20.14 7.32
C ARG A 341 -16.34 -20.68 6.67
N ARG A 342 -16.44 -20.54 5.35
CA ARG A 342 -17.64 -20.95 4.63
C ARG A 342 -17.86 -22.47 4.64
N GLU A 343 -16.79 -23.25 4.52
CA GLU A 343 -16.83 -24.70 4.33
C GLU A 343 -17.54 -25.43 5.48
N ASP A 344 -17.21 -25.08 6.72
CA ASP A 344 -17.66 -25.78 7.93
C ASP A 344 -18.40 -24.87 8.93
N GLY A 345 -18.54 -23.59 8.63
CA GLY A 345 -19.17 -22.60 9.52
C GLY A 345 -18.34 -22.26 10.77
N ALA A 346 -17.09 -22.72 10.84
CA ALA A 346 -16.22 -22.46 11.98
C ALA A 346 -15.91 -20.98 12.14
N VAL A 347 -16.05 -20.47 13.36
CA VAL A 347 -15.62 -19.12 13.72
C VAL A 347 -14.09 -19.13 13.81
N ILE A 348 -13.44 -18.40 12.91
CA ILE A 348 -11.97 -18.31 12.82
C ILE A 348 -11.43 -17.19 13.70
N TRP A 349 -12.19 -16.11 13.81
CA TRP A 349 -11.80 -14.93 14.56
C TRP A 349 -13.03 -14.10 14.93
N SER A 350 -12.97 -13.44 16.06
CA SER A 350 -13.95 -12.43 16.45
C SER A 350 -13.29 -11.30 17.24
N ASP A 351 -13.83 -10.10 17.12
CA ASP A 351 -13.45 -8.93 17.91
C ASP A 351 -14.71 -8.19 18.38
N ARG A 352 -14.65 -7.66 19.60
CA ARG A 352 -15.67 -6.80 20.18
C ARG A 352 -15.04 -5.48 20.57
N SER A 353 -15.52 -4.42 19.98
CA SER A 353 -15.04 -3.06 20.21
C SER A 353 -16.17 -2.16 20.70
N GLU A 354 -15.84 -1.25 21.61
CA GLU A 354 -16.77 -0.27 22.16
C GLU A 354 -16.24 1.15 21.97
N ALA A 355 -17.13 2.06 21.61
CA ALA A 355 -16.82 3.49 21.52
C ALA A 355 -17.98 4.33 22.06
N VAL A 356 -17.70 5.55 22.52
CA VAL A 356 -18.72 6.52 22.87
C VAL A 356 -19.43 6.96 21.59
N ALA A 357 -20.76 6.83 21.53
CA ALA A 357 -21.52 7.07 20.30
C ALA A 357 -21.36 8.48 19.75
N GLU A 358 -21.29 9.50 20.62
CA GLU A 358 -21.09 10.91 20.24
C GLU A 358 -19.70 11.17 19.59
N ARG A 359 -18.68 10.35 19.94
CA ARG A 359 -17.31 10.46 19.41
C ARG A 359 -16.99 9.38 18.38
N TRP A 360 -18.00 8.70 17.84
CA TRP A 360 -17.84 7.61 16.88
C TRP A 360 -17.03 8.02 15.65
N TRP A 361 -17.28 9.21 15.12
CA TRP A 361 -16.61 9.75 13.94
C TRP A 361 -15.08 9.87 14.07
N GLU A 362 -14.59 10.06 15.31
CA GLU A 362 -13.17 10.14 15.60
C GLU A 362 -12.50 8.76 15.63
N HIS A 363 -13.26 7.70 15.89
CA HIS A 363 -12.75 6.37 16.20
C HIS A 363 -12.98 5.36 15.07
N GLN A 364 -14.02 5.53 14.26
CA GLN A 364 -14.45 4.53 13.27
C GLN A 364 -13.35 4.16 12.26
N ALA A 365 -12.64 5.16 11.72
CA ALA A 365 -11.59 4.94 10.73
C ALA A 365 -10.42 4.13 11.32
N ARG A 366 -10.04 4.43 12.57
CA ARG A 366 -9.00 3.74 13.32
C ARG A 366 -9.40 2.29 13.62
N LEU A 367 -10.62 2.09 14.09
CA LEU A 367 -11.16 0.76 14.36
C LEU A 367 -11.22 -0.08 13.08
N ALA A 368 -11.73 0.48 11.98
CA ALA A 368 -11.79 -0.23 10.69
C ALA A 368 -10.40 -0.63 10.18
N GLY A 369 -9.38 0.24 10.32
CA GLY A 369 -7.99 -0.07 9.97
C GLY A 369 -7.42 -1.21 10.81
N ARG A 370 -7.61 -1.18 12.14
CA ARG A 370 -7.18 -2.24 13.05
C ARG A 370 -7.83 -3.58 12.73
N LEU A 371 -9.14 -3.59 12.47
CA LEU A 371 -9.86 -4.80 12.12
C LEU A 371 -9.42 -5.35 10.76
N ALA A 372 -9.19 -4.49 9.76
CA ALA A 372 -8.71 -4.92 8.45
C ALA A 372 -7.34 -5.61 8.54
N ALA A 373 -6.40 -5.06 9.32
CA ALA A 373 -5.11 -5.68 9.56
C ALA A 373 -5.22 -7.03 10.28
N ALA A 374 -6.06 -7.12 11.32
CA ALA A 374 -6.29 -8.36 12.07
C ALA A 374 -6.95 -9.44 11.22
N LEU A 375 -7.91 -9.07 10.37
CA LEU A 375 -8.60 -9.98 9.46
C LEU A 375 -7.67 -10.55 8.39
N SER A 376 -6.84 -9.71 7.72
CA SER A 376 -5.85 -10.18 6.75
C SER A 376 -4.93 -11.25 7.36
N LEU A 377 -4.42 -11.01 8.57
CA LEU A 377 -3.58 -11.97 9.28
C LEU A 377 -4.33 -13.26 9.66
N SER A 378 -5.58 -13.15 10.10
CA SER A 378 -6.40 -14.31 10.53
C SER A 378 -6.77 -15.21 9.37
N ILE A 379 -7.12 -14.63 8.22
CA ILE A 379 -7.39 -15.35 6.97
C ILE A 379 -6.15 -16.11 6.50
N SER A 380 -4.99 -15.45 6.47
CA SER A 380 -3.72 -16.06 6.07
C SER A 380 -3.34 -17.25 6.98
N ARG A 381 -3.52 -17.10 8.30
CA ARG A 381 -3.29 -18.18 9.28
C ARG A 381 -4.23 -19.36 9.11
N ALA A 382 -5.52 -19.09 8.89
CA ALA A 382 -6.51 -20.13 8.68
C ALA A 382 -6.18 -20.96 7.44
N ARG A 383 -5.79 -20.33 6.34
CA ARG A 383 -5.39 -21.01 5.10
C ARG A 383 -4.10 -21.83 5.28
N LEU A 384 -3.10 -21.29 5.96
CA LEU A 384 -1.87 -22.03 6.28
C LEU A 384 -2.14 -23.28 7.13
N ALA A 385 -3.05 -23.21 8.10
CA ALA A 385 -3.45 -24.35 8.91
C ALA A 385 -4.17 -25.42 8.06
N GLU A 386 -4.94 -25.01 7.06
CA GLU A 386 -5.61 -25.91 6.12
C GLU A 386 -4.60 -26.62 5.20
N ILE A 387 -3.65 -25.86 4.60
CA ILE A 387 -2.55 -26.41 3.79
C ILE A 387 -1.78 -27.47 4.58
N GLY A 388 -1.46 -27.17 5.86
CA GLY A 388 -0.76 -28.12 6.73
C GLY A 388 -1.56 -29.40 7.03
N ARG A 389 -2.88 -29.33 7.13
CA ARG A 389 -3.75 -30.50 7.32
C ARG A 389 -3.86 -31.37 6.07
N LEU A 390 -3.97 -30.75 4.90
CA LEU A 390 -4.18 -31.45 3.63
C LEU A 390 -2.89 -32.01 3.04
N ALA A 391 -1.72 -31.60 3.54
CA ALA A 391 -0.39 -31.91 2.99
C ALA A 391 -0.27 -31.64 1.47
N ARG A 392 -1.02 -30.67 0.97
CA ARG A 392 -1.09 -30.29 -0.45
C ARG A 392 -0.94 -28.78 -0.59
N THR A 393 0.02 -28.36 -1.39
CA THR A 393 0.09 -26.98 -1.90
C THR A 393 -0.71 -26.92 -3.21
N GLY A 394 -1.75 -26.09 -3.26
CA GLY A 394 -2.70 -26.10 -4.37
C GLY A 394 -2.36 -25.15 -5.51
N GLY A 395 -1.73 -23.99 -5.26
CA GLY A 395 -1.55 -22.97 -6.28
C GLY A 395 -0.55 -21.88 -5.91
N ALA A 396 -0.51 -20.80 -6.70
CA ALA A 396 0.38 -19.67 -6.50
C ALA A 396 0.20 -19.01 -5.11
N VAL A 397 -1.04 -18.79 -4.69
CA VAL A 397 -1.38 -18.20 -3.39
C VAL A 397 -0.91 -19.08 -2.23
N ASP A 398 -1.10 -20.38 -2.30
CA ASP A 398 -0.67 -21.32 -1.25
C ASP A 398 0.86 -21.34 -1.12
N ASN A 399 1.58 -21.38 -2.23
CA ASN A 399 3.04 -21.26 -2.24
C ASN A 399 3.49 -19.93 -1.67
N TRP A 400 2.88 -18.83 -2.07
CA TRP A 400 3.19 -17.51 -1.53
C TRP A 400 2.97 -17.45 -0.01
N LEU A 401 1.86 -17.96 0.52
CA LEU A 401 1.58 -18.01 1.96
C LEU A 401 2.61 -18.85 2.73
N MET A 402 3.01 -20.01 2.17
CA MET A 402 4.08 -20.85 2.73
C MET A 402 5.40 -20.10 2.80
N GLY A 403 5.76 -19.37 1.73
CA GLY A 403 6.92 -18.50 1.71
C GLY A 403 6.84 -17.42 2.78
N GLN A 404 5.72 -16.70 2.91
CA GLN A 404 5.51 -15.67 3.92
C GLN A 404 5.65 -16.19 5.36
N ALA A 405 5.16 -17.39 5.64
CA ALA A 405 5.30 -18.02 6.95
C ALA A 405 6.77 -18.33 7.29
N LEU A 406 7.58 -18.66 6.29
CA LEU A 406 9.02 -18.93 6.45
C LEU A 406 9.83 -17.64 6.64
N VAL A 407 9.51 -16.58 5.90
CA VAL A 407 10.15 -15.25 6.03
C VAL A 407 10.13 -14.75 7.46
N ALA A 408 9.02 -14.96 8.16
CA ALA A 408 8.84 -14.46 9.53
C ALA A 408 9.82 -15.06 10.57
N ARG A 409 10.61 -16.09 10.21
CA ARG A 409 11.59 -16.74 11.10
C ARG A 409 12.95 -16.05 11.11
N PHE A 410 13.28 -15.26 10.10
CA PHE A 410 14.59 -14.61 9.92
C PHE A 410 15.79 -15.59 10.07
N GLU A 411 15.64 -16.80 9.55
CA GLU A 411 16.65 -17.86 9.57
C GLU A 411 17.09 -18.21 8.14
N ALA A 412 18.38 -18.52 7.93
CA ALA A 412 18.96 -18.80 6.63
C ALA A 412 18.23 -19.94 5.86
N ARG A 413 17.97 -21.06 6.53
CA ARG A 413 17.26 -22.19 5.94
C ARG A 413 15.80 -21.86 5.58
N ALA A 414 15.13 -21.09 6.45
CA ALA A 414 13.77 -20.64 6.21
C ALA A 414 13.72 -19.65 5.05
N ALA A 415 14.67 -18.72 4.98
CA ALA A 415 14.79 -17.74 3.88
C ALA A 415 15.03 -18.44 2.53
N ALA A 416 15.94 -19.44 2.47
CA ALA A 416 16.18 -20.19 1.24
C ALA A 416 14.91 -20.90 0.75
N ARG A 417 14.19 -21.60 1.64
CA ARG A 417 12.93 -22.25 1.32
C ARG A 417 11.83 -21.27 0.93
N ALA A 418 11.78 -20.07 1.55
CA ALA A 418 10.83 -19.03 1.17
C ALA A 418 11.04 -18.60 -0.29
N VAL A 419 12.30 -18.42 -0.72
CA VAL A 419 12.63 -18.11 -2.12
C VAL A 419 12.15 -19.18 -3.07
N GLU A 420 12.31 -20.46 -2.74
CA GLU A 420 11.79 -21.59 -3.55
C GLU A 420 10.26 -21.50 -3.70
N HIS A 421 9.54 -21.23 -2.61
CA HIS A 421 8.09 -21.08 -2.64
C HIS A 421 7.63 -19.86 -3.46
N PHE A 422 8.31 -18.72 -3.38
CA PHE A 422 7.96 -17.55 -4.19
C PHE A 422 8.23 -17.79 -5.68
N ARG A 423 9.32 -18.46 -6.03
CA ARG A 423 9.60 -18.87 -7.41
C ARG A 423 8.57 -19.89 -7.94
N ALA A 424 8.15 -20.83 -7.10
CA ALA A 424 7.08 -21.75 -7.45
C ALA A 424 5.73 -21.02 -7.66
N ALA A 425 5.42 -20.01 -6.84
CA ALA A 425 4.24 -19.19 -7.03
C ALA A 425 4.27 -18.44 -8.36
N ILE A 426 5.41 -17.84 -8.74
CA ILE A 426 5.61 -17.16 -10.02
C ILE A 426 5.49 -18.13 -11.20
N ALA A 427 6.00 -19.35 -11.06
CA ALA A 427 5.92 -20.36 -12.12
C ALA A 427 4.48 -20.85 -12.35
N LEU A 428 3.66 -20.89 -11.28
CA LEU A 428 2.25 -21.27 -11.33
C LEU A 428 1.35 -20.14 -11.85
N ASP A 429 1.66 -18.90 -11.48
CA ASP A 429 0.94 -17.71 -11.92
C ASP A 429 1.93 -16.56 -12.16
N PRO A 430 2.36 -16.34 -13.41
CA PRO A 430 3.29 -15.27 -13.78
C PRO A 430 2.73 -13.84 -13.61
N GLU A 431 1.43 -13.69 -13.35
CA GLU A 431 0.79 -12.39 -13.10
C GLU A 431 0.53 -12.12 -11.61
N TYR A 432 0.89 -13.04 -10.73
CA TYR A 432 0.69 -12.91 -9.29
C TYR A 432 1.71 -11.94 -8.65
N SER A 433 1.39 -10.64 -8.63
CA SER A 433 2.24 -9.54 -8.09
C SER A 433 2.84 -9.83 -6.70
N PRO A 434 2.08 -10.37 -5.69
CA PRO A 434 2.64 -10.61 -4.36
C PRO A 434 3.84 -11.55 -4.31
N ALA A 435 3.98 -12.46 -5.26
CA ALA A 435 5.14 -13.36 -5.30
C ALA A 435 6.42 -12.63 -5.73
N TYR A 436 6.33 -11.74 -6.71
CA TYR A 436 7.46 -10.91 -7.14
C TYR A 436 7.90 -9.93 -6.06
N SER A 437 6.96 -9.22 -5.42
CA SER A 437 7.27 -8.27 -4.34
C SER A 437 7.90 -8.97 -3.13
N SER A 438 7.46 -10.21 -2.82
CA SER A 438 8.01 -11.02 -1.74
C SER A 438 9.42 -11.55 -2.05
N LEU A 439 9.66 -12.00 -3.29
CA LEU A 439 10.99 -12.42 -3.73
C LEU A 439 12.00 -11.26 -3.68
N ALA A 440 11.59 -10.08 -4.17
CA ALA A 440 12.38 -8.85 -4.05
C ALA A 440 12.70 -8.52 -2.58
N GLY A 441 11.70 -8.63 -1.70
CA GLY A 441 11.87 -8.43 -0.26
C GLY A 441 12.91 -9.38 0.37
N GLN A 442 12.94 -10.65 -0.06
CA GLN A 442 13.94 -11.62 0.44
C GLN A 442 15.37 -11.26 0.01
N ILE A 443 15.54 -10.77 -1.20
CA ILE A 443 16.85 -10.28 -1.67
C ILE A 443 17.28 -9.07 -0.82
N ASN A 444 16.37 -8.14 -0.53
CA ASN A 444 16.66 -6.95 0.27
C ASN A 444 17.11 -7.28 1.71
N ILE A 445 16.59 -8.34 2.33
CA ILE A 445 16.94 -8.72 3.71
C ILE A 445 17.94 -9.86 3.80
N ARG A 446 18.52 -10.32 2.68
CA ARG A 446 19.43 -11.47 2.65
C ARG A 446 20.59 -11.31 3.64
N HIS A 447 21.20 -10.13 3.68
CA HIS A 447 22.31 -9.82 4.59
C HIS A 447 21.94 -9.92 6.09
N LEU A 448 20.66 -9.77 6.44
CA LEU A 448 20.17 -9.97 7.82
C LEU A 448 19.87 -11.44 8.12
N SER A 449 19.42 -12.21 7.13
CA SER A 449 19.11 -13.64 7.28
C SER A 449 20.35 -14.52 7.23
N PHE A 450 21.42 -14.04 6.59
CA PHE A 450 22.69 -14.75 6.44
C PHE A 450 23.83 -13.88 7.00
N PRO A 451 24.13 -13.98 8.31
CA PRO A 451 25.21 -13.21 8.92
C PRO A 451 26.53 -13.41 8.19
N GLY A 452 27.27 -12.33 7.98
CA GLY A 452 28.53 -12.32 7.23
C GLY A 452 28.40 -12.08 5.73
N THR A 453 27.19 -12.16 5.15
CA THR A 453 27.01 -11.77 3.74
C THR A 453 27.01 -10.24 3.59
N ARG A 454 27.60 -9.74 2.52
CA ARG A 454 27.56 -8.31 2.18
C ARG A 454 26.35 -7.95 1.34
N LEU A 455 26.02 -6.66 1.35
CA LEU A 455 25.08 -6.08 0.39
C LEU A 455 25.71 -6.19 -1.01
N ASP A 456 25.02 -6.93 -1.89
CA ASP A 456 25.44 -7.08 -3.29
C ASP A 456 24.62 -6.11 -4.18
N PRO A 457 25.26 -5.10 -4.79
CA PRO A 457 24.57 -4.16 -5.68
C PRO A 457 23.91 -4.83 -6.89
N ALA A 458 24.43 -5.96 -7.38
CA ALA A 458 23.81 -6.69 -8.48
C ALA A 458 22.51 -7.34 -8.04
N ALA A 459 22.50 -8.04 -6.91
CA ALA A 459 21.29 -8.62 -6.31
C ALA A 459 20.26 -7.54 -5.95
N LEU A 460 20.68 -6.38 -5.45
CA LEU A 460 19.77 -5.27 -5.17
C LEU A 460 19.15 -4.67 -6.44
N ARG A 461 19.87 -4.65 -7.57
CA ARG A 461 19.27 -4.29 -8.87
C ARG A 461 18.26 -5.32 -9.35
N GLU A 462 18.55 -6.62 -9.21
CA GLU A 462 17.57 -7.70 -9.46
C GLU A 462 16.32 -7.52 -8.60
N SER A 463 16.48 -7.26 -7.30
CA SER A 463 15.36 -6.95 -6.41
C SER A 463 14.50 -5.79 -6.93
N ARG A 464 15.14 -4.72 -7.39
CA ARG A 464 14.44 -3.57 -7.95
C ARG A 464 13.66 -3.93 -9.23
N GLU A 465 14.22 -4.76 -10.10
CA GLU A 465 13.56 -5.24 -11.32
C GLU A 465 12.35 -6.11 -11.00
N LEU A 466 12.46 -7.04 -10.05
CA LEU A 466 11.34 -7.84 -9.56
C LEU A 466 10.23 -6.95 -8.96
N ALA A 467 10.61 -5.97 -8.15
CA ALA A 467 9.65 -5.02 -7.57
C ALA A 467 8.99 -4.13 -8.64
N ASN A 468 9.73 -3.72 -9.69
CA ASN A 468 9.16 -3.01 -10.83
C ASN A 468 8.15 -3.89 -11.60
N ARG A 469 8.45 -5.19 -11.77
CA ARG A 469 7.50 -6.14 -12.38
C ARG A 469 6.24 -6.26 -11.52
N ALA A 470 6.37 -6.38 -10.20
CA ALA A 470 5.22 -6.41 -9.29
C ALA A 470 4.35 -5.15 -9.40
N VAL A 471 4.96 -3.94 -9.41
CA VAL A 471 4.23 -2.67 -9.59
C VAL A 471 3.57 -2.57 -10.97
N ALA A 472 4.17 -3.16 -12.02
CA ALA A 472 3.57 -3.18 -13.35
C ALA A 472 2.34 -4.09 -13.42
N LEU A 473 2.35 -5.21 -12.68
CA LEU A 473 1.24 -6.14 -12.57
C LEU A 473 0.09 -5.58 -11.70
N ASP A 474 0.43 -5.01 -10.55
CA ASP A 474 -0.53 -4.34 -9.67
C ASP A 474 0.03 -3.01 -9.12
N PRO A 475 -0.30 -1.87 -9.73
CA PRO A 475 0.15 -0.56 -9.26
C PRO A 475 -0.34 -0.18 -7.86
N LEU A 476 -1.35 -0.87 -7.32
CA LEU A 476 -1.89 -0.65 -5.97
C LEU A 476 -1.27 -1.57 -4.92
N ASP A 477 -0.35 -2.47 -5.30
CA ASP A 477 0.36 -3.34 -4.35
C ASP A 477 1.34 -2.52 -3.50
N ALA A 478 0.95 -2.26 -2.26
CA ALA A 478 1.74 -1.52 -1.29
C ALA A 478 3.10 -2.19 -1.01
N ARG A 479 3.15 -3.53 -1.00
CA ARG A 479 4.36 -4.30 -0.73
C ARG A 479 5.34 -4.29 -1.90
N ALA A 480 4.84 -4.17 -3.14
CA ALA A 480 5.68 -3.97 -4.32
C ALA A 480 6.43 -2.63 -4.25
N HIS A 481 5.71 -1.54 -3.94
CA HIS A 481 6.34 -0.23 -3.71
C HIS A 481 7.30 -0.24 -2.52
N LEU A 482 6.97 -0.96 -1.45
CA LEU A 482 7.83 -1.11 -0.27
C LEU A 482 9.14 -1.84 -0.62
N ALA A 483 9.06 -2.98 -1.33
CA ALA A 483 10.24 -3.74 -1.74
C ALA A 483 11.17 -2.92 -2.64
N ARG A 484 10.59 -2.15 -3.59
CA ARG A 484 11.34 -1.22 -4.44
C ARG A 484 11.99 -0.10 -3.62
N GLY A 485 11.27 0.45 -2.64
CA GLY A 485 11.82 1.47 -1.73
C GLY A 485 13.04 0.96 -0.96
N TRP A 486 13.00 -0.27 -0.48
CA TRP A 486 14.14 -0.88 0.19
C TRP A 486 15.32 -1.13 -0.74
N ALA A 487 15.08 -1.61 -1.98
CA ALA A 487 16.16 -1.77 -2.95
C ALA A 487 16.88 -0.43 -3.21
N HIS A 488 16.15 0.67 -3.42
CA HIS A 488 16.73 2.01 -3.55
C HIS A 488 17.44 2.48 -2.27
N CYS A 489 16.87 2.26 -1.10
CA CYS A 489 17.45 2.65 0.18
C CYS A 489 18.80 1.96 0.43
N LEU A 490 18.87 0.65 0.16
CA LEU A 490 20.10 -0.15 0.28
C LEU A 490 21.16 0.21 -0.77
N LEU A 491 20.72 0.62 -1.97
CA LEU A 491 21.59 1.21 -3.01
C LEU A 491 22.00 2.66 -2.71
N ARG A 492 21.51 3.26 -1.60
CA ARG A 492 21.70 4.65 -1.19
C ARG A 492 21.05 5.70 -2.11
N ASP A 493 20.11 5.29 -2.94
CA ASP A 493 19.29 6.18 -3.78
C ASP A 493 18.12 6.75 -2.94
N PHE A 494 18.44 7.54 -1.92
CA PHE A 494 17.49 7.93 -0.86
C PHE A 494 16.28 8.73 -1.33
N ALA A 495 16.43 9.55 -2.36
CA ALA A 495 15.30 10.32 -2.92
C ALA A 495 14.27 9.40 -3.59
N GLN A 496 14.73 8.39 -4.33
CA GLN A 496 13.90 7.37 -4.94
C GLN A 496 13.26 6.46 -3.88
N ALA A 497 14.03 6.08 -2.86
CA ALA A 497 13.51 5.33 -1.72
C ALA A 497 12.35 6.07 -1.02
N GLU A 498 12.50 7.38 -0.76
CA GLU A 498 11.43 8.19 -0.17
C GLU A 498 10.17 8.20 -1.03
N ALA A 499 10.32 8.35 -2.35
CA ALA A 499 9.20 8.33 -3.28
C ALA A 499 8.46 6.98 -3.23
N CYS A 500 9.19 5.86 -3.24
CA CYS A 500 8.63 4.52 -3.19
C CYS A 500 7.93 4.23 -1.85
N PHE A 501 8.55 4.57 -0.72
CA PHE A 501 7.95 4.41 0.61
C PHE A 501 6.68 5.25 0.79
N ALA A 502 6.65 6.45 0.20
CA ALA A 502 5.44 7.26 0.20
C ALA A 502 4.32 6.65 -0.64
N MET A 503 4.63 6.03 -1.79
CA MET A 503 3.66 5.28 -2.59
C MET A 503 3.15 4.04 -1.84
N ALA A 504 4.03 3.27 -1.20
CA ALA A 504 3.65 2.12 -0.40
C ALA A 504 2.61 2.48 0.68
N ARG A 505 2.86 3.54 1.46
CA ARG A 505 1.92 4.02 2.48
C ARG A 505 0.61 4.54 1.88
N HIS A 506 0.69 5.19 0.73
CA HIS A 506 -0.49 5.70 0.04
C HIS A 506 -1.41 4.55 -0.40
N CYS A 507 -0.83 3.46 -0.93
CA CYS A 507 -1.58 2.27 -1.31
C CYS A 507 -2.23 1.60 -0.10
N ASN A 508 -1.49 1.35 1.00
CA ASN A 508 -2.05 0.75 2.20
C ASN A 508 -1.39 1.26 3.49
N GLU A 509 -2.00 2.27 4.09
CA GLU A 509 -1.60 2.79 5.40
C GLU A 509 -2.10 1.96 6.59
N ASN A 510 -2.88 0.89 6.34
CA ASN A 510 -3.43 0.02 7.38
C ASN A 510 -2.64 -1.30 7.51
N ASP A 511 -1.67 -1.55 6.62
CA ASP A 511 -0.78 -2.70 6.76
C ASP A 511 0.35 -2.36 7.75
N PRO A 512 0.37 -3.01 8.94
CA PRO A 512 1.40 -2.77 9.96
C PRO A 512 2.83 -2.97 9.43
N TRP A 513 3.00 -3.92 8.51
CA TRP A 513 4.29 -4.19 7.88
C TRP A 513 4.75 -3.01 7.02
N VAL A 514 3.86 -2.46 6.19
CA VAL A 514 4.16 -1.30 5.34
C VAL A 514 4.49 -0.08 6.20
N VAL A 515 3.70 0.19 7.25
CA VAL A 515 3.90 1.34 8.13
C VAL A 515 5.22 1.25 8.90
N MET A 516 5.47 0.12 9.58
CA MET A 516 6.66 -0.06 10.40
C MET A 516 7.94 -0.14 9.56
N SER A 517 7.87 -0.81 8.41
CA SER A 517 9.01 -0.93 7.50
C SER A 517 9.36 0.43 6.85
N THR A 518 8.34 1.24 6.54
CA THR A 518 8.56 2.62 6.08
C THR A 518 9.11 3.52 7.18
N ALA A 519 8.65 3.35 8.43
CA ALA A 519 9.19 4.08 9.58
C ALA A 519 10.70 3.80 9.75
N LEU A 520 11.10 2.54 9.65
CA LEU A 520 12.52 2.15 9.71
C LEU A 520 13.32 2.76 8.55
N GLY A 521 12.80 2.69 7.31
CA GLY A 521 13.43 3.33 6.14
C GLY A 521 13.58 4.83 6.32
N ALA A 522 12.57 5.52 6.86
CA ALA A 522 12.63 6.95 7.17
C ALA A 522 13.73 7.26 8.19
N GLY A 523 13.90 6.43 9.23
CA GLY A 523 14.98 6.57 10.21
C GLY A 523 16.37 6.45 9.56
N PHE A 524 16.59 5.44 8.73
CA PHE A 524 17.86 5.30 8.00
C PHE A 524 18.15 6.48 7.04
N MET A 525 17.11 7.10 6.50
CA MET A 525 17.24 8.29 5.67
C MET A 525 17.39 9.60 6.47
N GLY A 526 17.43 9.56 7.81
CA GLY A 526 17.56 10.73 8.67
C GLY A 526 16.27 11.56 8.79
N ASN A 527 15.10 10.95 8.56
CA ASN A 527 13.80 11.59 8.76
C ASN A 527 13.17 11.13 10.09
N ASP A 528 13.80 11.51 11.19
CA ASP A 528 13.44 11.06 12.54
C ASP A 528 12.01 11.43 12.92
N THR A 529 11.52 12.60 12.50
CA THR A 529 10.14 13.03 12.74
C THR A 529 9.13 12.08 12.12
N LEU A 530 9.32 11.69 10.87
CA LEU A 530 8.43 10.72 10.21
C LEU A 530 8.57 9.34 10.82
N ALA A 531 9.81 8.89 11.07
CA ALA A 531 10.11 7.58 11.64
C ALA A 531 9.43 7.40 13.00
N THR A 532 9.61 8.33 13.92
CA THR A 532 9.03 8.30 15.28
C THR A 532 7.51 8.47 15.26
N SER A 533 6.96 9.32 14.39
CA SER A 533 5.51 9.49 14.24
C SER A 533 4.83 8.21 13.76
N LEU A 534 5.35 7.56 12.72
CA LEU A 534 4.78 6.30 12.20
C LEU A 534 4.92 5.16 13.22
N ALA A 535 6.07 5.06 13.87
CA ALA A 535 6.31 4.06 14.91
C ALA A 535 5.40 4.30 16.14
N GLY A 536 5.20 5.54 16.57
CA GLY A 536 4.26 5.92 17.63
C GLY A 536 2.82 5.53 17.28
N ARG A 537 2.37 5.86 16.07
CA ARG A 537 1.05 5.45 15.57
C ARG A 537 0.87 3.92 15.63
N ALA A 538 1.88 3.15 15.23
CA ALA A 538 1.79 1.69 15.26
C ALA A 538 1.65 1.13 16.70
N LEU A 539 2.22 1.80 17.71
CA LEU A 539 2.02 1.47 19.12
C LEU A 539 0.59 1.81 19.58
N GLU A 540 0.12 3.02 19.28
CA GLU A 540 -1.22 3.50 19.66
C GLU A 540 -2.34 2.64 19.04
N GLU A 541 -2.15 2.19 17.81
CA GLU A 541 -3.10 1.30 17.10
C GLU A 541 -2.99 -0.17 17.55
N GLY A 542 -2.06 -0.52 18.43
CA GLY A 542 -1.85 -1.89 18.90
C GLY A 542 -1.29 -2.83 17.81
N TRP A 543 -0.65 -2.30 16.78
CA TRP A 543 -0.06 -3.11 15.69
C TRP A 543 1.27 -3.75 16.06
N THR A 544 1.92 -3.30 17.13
CA THR A 544 3.22 -3.75 17.58
C THR A 544 3.10 -5.04 18.44
N THR A 545 2.53 -6.08 17.84
CA THR A 545 2.30 -7.36 18.55
C THR A 545 3.37 -8.41 18.24
N ARG A 546 4.21 -8.19 17.22
CA ARG A 546 5.21 -9.15 16.75
C ARG A 546 6.62 -8.71 17.18
N PRO A 547 7.52 -9.64 17.55
CA PRO A 547 8.91 -9.31 17.91
C PRO A 547 9.64 -8.48 16.86
N VAL A 548 9.38 -8.71 15.55
CA VAL A 548 9.99 -7.94 14.46
C VAL A 548 9.63 -6.45 14.51
N HIS A 549 8.40 -6.11 14.89
CA HIS A 549 7.98 -4.71 14.99
C HIS A 549 8.70 -4.02 16.16
N TRP A 550 8.88 -4.70 17.28
CA TRP A 550 9.67 -4.20 18.40
C TRP A 550 11.14 -4.01 18.03
N GLY A 551 11.69 -4.89 17.18
CA GLY A 551 13.04 -4.72 16.63
C GLY A 551 13.16 -3.44 15.79
N TYR A 552 12.15 -3.14 14.95
CA TYR A 552 12.12 -1.88 14.20
C TYR A 552 12.02 -0.66 15.12
N HIS A 553 11.20 -0.74 16.18
CA HIS A 553 11.14 0.32 17.19
C HIS A 553 12.50 0.55 17.85
N ALA A 554 13.21 -0.51 18.26
CA ALA A 554 14.53 -0.39 18.88
C ALA A 554 15.51 0.36 17.96
N THR A 555 15.58 -0.02 16.69
CA THR A 555 16.44 0.64 15.70
C THR A 555 16.05 2.10 15.48
N ILE A 556 14.75 2.40 15.28
CA ILE A 556 14.25 3.76 15.10
C ILE A 556 14.58 4.65 16.30
N ARG A 557 14.41 4.15 17.53
CA ARG A 557 14.73 4.88 18.75
C ARG A 557 16.22 5.24 18.83
N PHE A 558 17.11 4.27 18.53
CA PHE A 558 18.54 4.55 18.48
C PHE A 558 18.89 5.60 17.43
N LEU A 559 18.34 5.48 16.21
CA LEU A 559 18.58 6.45 15.12
C LEU A 559 18.16 7.86 15.52
N ALA A 560 17.04 8.00 16.23
CA ALA A 560 16.52 9.27 16.77
C ALA A 560 17.24 9.79 18.02
N GLY A 561 18.24 9.06 18.56
CA GLY A 561 18.98 9.47 19.76
C GLY A 561 18.27 9.15 21.09
N ASP A 562 17.30 8.24 21.09
CA ASP A 562 16.61 7.74 22.28
C ASP A 562 17.16 6.37 22.65
N GLU A 563 18.34 6.35 23.25
CA GLU A 563 19.03 5.12 23.65
C GLU A 563 18.25 4.33 24.72
N ALA A 564 17.59 5.02 25.65
CA ALA A 564 16.78 4.36 26.69
C ALA A 564 15.56 3.65 26.07
N GLY A 565 14.87 4.33 25.14
CA GLY A 565 13.78 3.75 24.37
C GLY A 565 14.22 2.60 23.48
N CYS A 566 15.44 2.64 22.93
CA CYS A 566 16.04 1.53 22.17
C CYS A 566 16.17 0.27 23.04
N VAL A 567 16.75 0.39 24.22
CA VAL A 567 16.94 -0.74 25.16
C VAL A 567 15.59 -1.32 25.59
N ALA A 568 14.62 -0.46 25.91
CA ALA A 568 13.27 -0.90 26.30
C ALA A 568 12.55 -1.65 25.16
N ALA A 569 12.64 -1.15 23.93
CA ALA A 569 12.04 -1.80 22.77
C ALA A 569 12.75 -3.12 22.41
N ALA A 570 14.08 -3.18 22.53
CA ALA A 570 14.85 -4.38 22.26
C ALA A 570 14.50 -5.54 23.22
N ALA A 571 14.15 -5.25 24.47
CA ALA A 571 13.68 -6.26 25.42
C ALA A 571 12.39 -6.96 24.94
N ASN A 572 11.50 -6.26 24.23
CA ASN A 572 10.28 -6.81 23.67
C ASN A 572 10.49 -7.50 22.30
N ALA A 573 11.67 -7.34 21.69
CA ALA A 573 12.01 -7.89 20.38
C ALA A 573 12.62 -9.30 20.44
N ALA A 574 12.68 -9.93 21.61
CA ALA A 574 13.30 -11.24 21.80
C ALA A 574 12.72 -12.29 20.82
N GLY A 575 13.62 -13.01 20.13
CA GLY A 575 13.25 -13.98 19.09
C GLY A 575 12.80 -13.37 17.75
N GLY A 576 12.94 -12.05 17.56
CA GLY A 576 12.70 -11.34 16.31
C GLY A 576 13.94 -11.28 15.41
N ILE A 577 14.33 -10.10 14.97
CA ILE A 577 15.47 -9.88 14.08
C ILE A 577 16.79 -10.10 14.85
N SER A 578 17.69 -10.89 14.28
CA SER A 578 18.93 -11.34 14.93
C SER A 578 19.93 -10.24 15.30
N ASN A 579 19.89 -9.08 14.62
CA ASN A 579 20.83 -7.98 14.86
C ASN A 579 20.38 -6.98 15.96
N ILE A 580 19.19 -7.12 16.51
CA ILE A 580 18.66 -6.18 17.52
C ILE A 580 19.51 -6.12 18.80
N PRO A 581 20.09 -7.25 19.33
CA PRO A 581 20.99 -7.15 20.45
C PRO A 581 22.24 -6.28 20.21
N GLY A 582 22.73 -6.19 18.96
CA GLY A 582 23.80 -5.27 18.58
C GLY A 582 23.41 -3.79 18.77
N TRP A 583 22.20 -3.41 18.35
CA TRP A 583 21.65 -2.07 18.59
C TRP A 583 21.46 -1.78 20.09
N ALA A 584 20.95 -2.77 20.84
CA ALA A 584 20.78 -2.64 22.28
C ALA A 584 22.13 -2.47 23.01
N ALA A 585 23.16 -3.23 22.61
CA ALA A 585 24.51 -3.11 23.18
C ALA A 585 25.12 -1.72 22.92
N ALA A 586 24.96 -1.20 21.68
CA ALA A 586 25.39 0.16 21.36
C ALA A 586 24.64 1.22 22.20
N ALA A 587 23.34 1.06 22.40
CA ALA A 587 22.52 1.96 23.22
C ALA A 587 22.93 1.89 24.71
N LEU A 588 23.16 0.70 25.27
CA LEU A 588 23.64 0.50 26.63
C LEU A 588 25.01 1.15 26.86
N TRP A 589 25.93 1.03 25.89
CA TRP A 589 27.23 1.69 25.95
C TRP A 589 27.08 3.21 26.05
N ARG A 590 26.22 3.81 25.23
CA ARG A 590 25.97 5.26 25.24
C ARG A 590 25.30 5.74 26.54
N LEU A 591 24.52 4.89 27.18
CA LEU A 591 23.94 5.15 28.50
C LEU A 591 24.94 5.00 29.66
N GLY A 592 26.20 4.63 29.39
CA GLY A 592 27.21 4.38 30.40
C GLY A 592 27.07 3.03 31.12
N ARG A 593 26.17 2.14 30.69
CA ARG A 593 25.92 0.80 31.24
C ARG A 593 26.90 -0.22 30.66
N VAL A 594 28.21 0.02 30.88
CA VAL A 594 29.31 -0.61 30.15
C VAL A 594 29.30 -2.13 30.27
N GLU A 595 29.12 -2.69 31.46
CA GLU A 595 29.16 -4.15 31.69
C GLU A 595 27.97 -4.86 31.04
N GLU A 596 26.80 -4.23 31.04
CA GLU A 596 25.63 -4.75 30.35
C GLU A 596 25.80 -4.66 28.83
N ALA A 597 26.40 -3.59 28.32
CA ALA A 597 26.72 -3.44 26.92
C ALA A 597 27.65 -4.54 26.43
N ARG A 598 28.73 -4.80 27.17
CA ARG A 598 29.69 -5.84 26.85
C ARG A 598 29.09 -7.25 26.90
N THR A 599 28.29 -7.55 27.91
CA THR A 599 27.59 -8.84 28.03
C THR A 599 26.61 -9.03 26.86
N THR A 600 25.83 -8.00 26.52
CA THR A 600 24.86 -8.05 25.42
C THR A 600 25.57 -8.22 24.09
N TRP A 601 26.67 -7.49 23.85
CA TRP A 601 27.45 -7.62 22.62
C TRP A 601 28.11 -9.01 22.50
N ALA A 602 28.68 -9.53 23.57
CA ALA A 602 29.30 -10.85 23.55
C ALA A 602 28.29 -11.96 23.18
N GLY A 603 27.09 -11.90 23.75
CA GLY A 603 26.00 -12.82 23.38
C GLY A 603 25.58 -12.67 21.91
N PHE A 604 25.45 -11.43 21.42
CA PHE A 604 25.17 -11.15 20.03
C PHE A 604 26.26 -11.69 19.10
N ALA A 605 27.53 -11.42 19.39
CA ALA A 605 28.66 -11.87 18.58
C ALA A 605 28.73 -13.39 18.50
N ALA A 606 28.55 -14.09 19.63
CA ALA A 606 28.52 -15.54 19.67
C ALA A 606 27.39 -16.15 18.84
N ASP A 607 26.19 -15.57 18.92
CA ASP A 607 25.05 -16.00 18.10
C ASP A 607 25.30 -15.78 16.58
N MET A 608 25.89 -14.64 16.19
CA MET A 608 26.24 -14.36 14.80
C MET A 608 27.35 -15.29 14.29
N GLN A 609 28.36 -15.57 15.10
CA GLN A 609 29.43 -16.52 14.76
C GLN A 609 28.87 -17.94 14.54
N ALA A 610 27.97 -18.39 15.40
CA ALA A 610 27.33 -19.72 15.27
C ALA A 610 26.52 -19.88 14.00
N ARG A 611 26.01 -18.79 13.44
CA ARG A 611 25.17 -18.76 12.21
C ARG A 611 25.88 -18.13 11.01
N TRP A 612 27.20 -17.94 11.09
CA TRP A 612 27.96 -17.27 10.06
C TRP A 612 27.88 -17.99 8.71
N ALA A 613 27.44 -17.30 7.70
CA ALA A 613 27.28 -17.82 6.34
C ALA A 613 28.16 -17.11 5.30
N GLY A 614 29.10 -16.29 5.78
CA GLY A 614 29.76 -15.22 5.05
C GLY A 614 30.45 -15.57 3.75
N ASP A 615 30.26 -14.69 2.78
CA ASP A 615 31.03 -14.63 1.52
C ASP A 615 32.45 -14.06 1.74
N LEU A 616 32.80 -13.65 2.97
CA LEU A 616 33.95 -12.81 3.29
C LEU A 616 35.19 -13.57 3.74
N SER A 617 35.04 -14.82 4.11
CA SER A 617 36.16 -15.70 4.47
C SER A 617 35.73 -17.17 4.37
N PRO A 618 36.55 -18.04 3.79
CA PRO A 618 36.34 -19.48 3.88
C PRO A 618 36.56 -20.02 5.31
N ASP A 619 36.84 -19.15 6.29
CA ASP A 619 37.08 -19.54 7.66
C ASP A 619 35.75 -19.69 8.42
N PRO A 620 35.44 -20.91 8.93
CA PRO A 620 34.21 -21.15 9.69
C PRO A 620 34.17 -20.45 11.05
N GLN A 621 35.24 -19.74 11.45
CA GLN A 621 35.32 -18.98 12.70
C GLN A 621 35.41 -17.48 12.40
N ALA A 622 34.27 -16.82 12.24
CA ALA A 622 34.25 -15.37 12.16
C ALA A 622 34.87 -14.76 13.44
N SER A 623 35.84 -13.84 13.28
CA SER A 623 36.36 -13.08 14.42
C SER A 623 35.31 -12.11 14.97
N ALA A 624 35.47 -11.65 16.21
CA ALA A 624 34.61 -10.61 16.77
C ALA A 624 34.64 -9.32 15.95
N GLU A 625 35.79 -9.02 15.34
CA GLU A 625 35.97 -7.87 14.41
C GLU A 625 35.18 -8.06 13.12
N ALA A 626 35.14 -9.28 12.56
CA ALA A 626 34.36 -9.59 11.37
C ALA A 626 32.84 -9.41 11.63
N VAL A 627 32.36 -9.81 12.81
CA VAL A 627 30.96 -9.58 13.21
C VAL A 627 30.65 -8.09 13.34
N LEU A 628 31.56 -7.31 13.95
CA LEU A 628 31.42 -5.88 14.09
C LEU A 628 31.41 -5.18 12.72
N ASP A 629 32.35 -5.53 11.83
CA ASP A 629 32.43 -4.98 10.48
C ASP A 629 31.15 -5.27 9.68
N TRP A 630 30.70 -6.52 9.69
CA TRP A 630 29.44 -6.89 9.06
C TRP A 630 28.27 -6.09 9.64
N PHE A 631 28.13 -6.01 10.98
CA PHE A 631 27.03 -5.28 11.63
C PHE A 631 26.99 -3.82 11.20
N LEU A 632 28.13 -3.14 11.16
CA LEU A 632 28.20 -1.73 10.76
C LEU A 632 27.88 -1.49 9.27
N HIS A 633 28.10 -2.49 8.42
CA HIS A 633 27.81 -2.39 6.97
C HIS A 633 26.41 -2.85 6.56
N CYS A 634 25.65 -3.45 7.49
CA CYS A 634 24.29 -3.93 7.20
C CYS A 634 23.28 -2.81 6.91
N PHE A 635 23.52 -1.57 7.39
CA PHE A 635 22.49 -0.55 7.46
C PHE A 635 22.76 0.63 6.54
N PRO A 636 21.76 1.05 5.74
CA PRO A 636 21.90 2.16 4.81
C PRO A 636 21.74 3.52 5.51
N ILE A 637 22.44 3.74 6.63
CA ILE A 637 22.39 5.02 7.37
C ILE A 637 22.93 6.13 6.50
N ARG A 638 22.08 7.15 6.25
CA ARG A 638 22.40 8.28 5.37
C ARG A 638 23.33 9.29 6.04
N ASP A 639 23.04 9.60 7.31
CA ASP A 639 23.78 10.61 8.07
C ASP A 639 25.10 10.04 8.59
N PRO A 640 26.26 10.58 8.17
CA PRO A 640 27.57 10.11 8.62
C PRO A 640 27.77 10.24 10.14
N ALA A 641 27.18 11.27 10.78
CA ALA A 641 27.31 11.46 12.23
C ALA A 641 26.58 10.37 13.00
N THR A 642 25.38 9.98 12.56
CA THR A 642 24.63 8.86 13.14
C THR A 642 25.33 7.53 12.91
N HIS A 643 25.94 7.30 11.73
CA HIS A 643 26.76 6.11 11.49
C HIS A 643 28.00 6.07 12.39
N ALA A 644 28.71 7.19 12.53
CA ALA A 644 29.87 7.29 13.42
C ALA A 644 29.49 7.02 14.89
N ARG A 645 28.35 7.54 15.36
CA ARG A 645 27.79 7.30 16.69
C ARG A 645 27.52 5.80 16.93
N LEU A 646 26.92 5.10 15.96
CA LEU A 646 26.70 3.67 16.03
C LEU A 646 28.04 2.91 16.08
N ALA A 647 28.99 3.28 15.20
CA ALA A 647 30.29 2.63 15.11
C ALA A 647 31.12 2.78 16.39
N GLU A 648 31.17 3.98 16.97
CA GLU A 648 31.84 4.24 18.27
C GLU A 648 31.24 3.40 19.39
N ALA A 649 29.93 3.45 19.53
CA ALA A 649 29.22 2.73 20.58
C ALA A 649 29.36 1.20 20.45
N SER A 650 29.29 0.68 19.22
CA SER A 650 29.44 -0.75 18.95
C SER A 650 30.87 -1.23 19.22
N ARG A 651 31.91 -0.46 18.84
CA ARG A 651 33.31 -0.77 19.18
C ARG A 651 33.52 -0.80 20.69
N GLY A 652 32.98 0.19 21.41
CA GLY A 652 33.09 0.25 22.87
C GLY A 652 32.39 -0.92 23.53
N ALA A 653 31.20 -1.30 23.10
CA ALA A 653 30.49 -2.48 23.59
C ALA A 653 31.23 -3.79 23.25
N ALA A 654 31.88 -3.86 22.09
CA ALA A 654 32.69 -5.01 21.68
C ALA A 654 34.04 -5.12 22.41
N GLY A 655 34.47 -4.09 23.14
CA GLY A 655 35.79 -4.04 23.76
C GLY A 655 36.95 -3.91 22.76
N ILE A 656 36.66 -3.42 21.53
CA ILE A 656 37.65 -3.21 20.47
C ILE A 656 38.09 -1.76 20.56
N ASP A 657 39.34 -1.51 20.98
CA ASP A 657 39.88 -0.16 21.12
C ASP A 657 39.82 0.63 19.82
N THR A 658 39.29 1.83 19.89
CA THR A 658 39.42 2.82 18.80
C THR A 658 40.89 3.22 18.72
N PRO A 659 41.55 3.22 17.52
CA PRO A 659 42.87 3.82 17.40
C PRO A 659 42.77 5.26 17.91
N ARG A 660 43.46 5.60 18.99
CA ARG A 660 43.56 6.98 19.45
C ARG A 660 44.09 7.79 18.30
N GLN A 661 43.32 8.75 17.81
CA GLN A 661 43.88 9.86 17.03
C GLN A 661 44.84 10.58 17.98
N ASP A 662 46.12 10.31 17.87
CA ASP A 662 47.18 11.09 18.49
C ASP A 662 47.09 12.51 17.96
N HIS A 663 46.40 13.36 18.67
CA HIS A 663 46.60 14.80 18.58
C HIS A 663 48.01 15.06 19.08
N HIS A 664 48.96 15.08 18.17
CA HIS A 664 50.28 15.65 18.39
C HIS A 664 50.12 17.06 18.96
N ARG A 665 50.23 17.12 20.31
CA ARG A 665 50.62 18.35 20.97
C ARG A 665 52.07 18.65 20.54
N THR A 666 52.25 19.40 19.50
CA THR A 666 53.46 20.19 19.30
C THR A 666 53.48 21.24 20.41
N ARG A 667 54.14 20.90 21.53
CA ARG A 667 54.66 21.90 22.44
C ARG A 667 55.85 22.52 21.73
N GLU A 668 55.75 23.74 21.32
CA GLU A 668 56.86 24.65 21.08
C GLU A 668 57.70 24.70 22.34
N ALA A 669 58.94 24.30 22.23
CA ALA A 669 60.00 24.63 23.15
C ALA A 669 60.99 25.49 22.39
N GLY A 670 61.22 26.71 22.89
CA GLY A 670 62.28 27.59 22.45
C GLY A 670 61.87 29.05 22.54
#